data_aa4350b61d8955b697985ad8decad97b
#
_entry.id   aa4350b61d8955b697985ad8decad97b
#
_cell.length_a   1.000
_cell.length_b   1.000
_cell.length_c   1.000
_cell.angle_alpha   90.00
_cell.angle_beta   90.00
_cell.angle_gamma   90.00
#
_symmetry.space_group_name_H-M   'P 1'
#
loop_
_entity.id
_entity.type
_entity.pdbx_description
1 polymer ?
#
loop_
_entity_poly.entity_id
_entity_poly.type
_entity_poly.pdbx_seq_one_letter_code
_entity_poly.pdbx_strand_id
1 'polypeptide(L)'
;MNVKNRKCIRRLSLKSLYANRRRNLIAIFAIALTTLLFTSMFTIVLSLNASYETYQFRQVGGYAHGTFKDVSPEQAERISAHPKVKAAGARKVIGITAEGVFAKVPAEISYMDANCTKWSYATPTTGRMPESGKEVAMDTAALQLLGVTPKLGADVTVSYSITDKDQTAFTVTDTFTLVGYWDYDELMPVHYINISRDYADDIEAQAVKTGLQPFRTDLNVMLASGTNIQGQMEQVDTDLGYTWDSYTDPNSVRIGVNWGYTSSQLESHLDPELVIAIAAFLLLVIFTGYLIIYNIFQISVAGDIRFYGLLKTIGTTPRQLKRIIRQQALLLCLIGIPAGLLLGYGIGAVLVPVVLRSTQLDTGITTISTSPVIFVGSVLFALLTVLLSCSKPGKMAAKVSPVEATKYTDAMQTKKKQRSTRGAKLHQMAFANLGRNKQKTVLVVVSLALSVTLFNALCAFVGGFSMEKYVSSMTCADFIVSTPDYFRYNPADEFITPEQIEEIAANTKASLSGTGYAVRKPAYLWMTEDALRQDYARYESAEQLDSHMSRLEHRGNMVMGKTRIEALDNSLFDKLQVLDGDISPMLEPDNNAIAIAVSLDDYGNLPNPEYYPKVGDTITATYADDVKYIDSRTGELRTEDTPEEYFQAKLYGARDVEYTVCALVELPNSMSYRYSGVGYDAVLSADTTQRDSGGAVIPMLYLFDTADEADEAEAEQYLSKLTAGEFSPLMYESKATARSEFAQFRQMFLLVGGILCAIIGLVGLLNFFNAMMTGILSRRREFAVLQAVGMTNRQLKTMLIYEGLFYAMSSVAAAFILSLAVGPLAGKMLGSMFWFFEYRFTILPVLLTIPVFLLLGWLIPCMMYDNAAKCSVVEQLRDAQ
;
A
#
# COMPACT_ATOMS: atom_id res chain seq x y z
N MET A 1 30.57 -19.36 47.44
CA MET A 1 31.42 -19.79 46.29
C MET A 1 30.68 -19.75 44.99
N ASN A 2 31.09 -18.89 44.08
CA ASN A 2 30.53 -18.81 42.72
C ASN A 2 31.31 -19.79 41.81
N VAL A 3 30.96 -21.07 41.86
CA VAL A 3 31.59 -22.07 41.00
C VAL A 3 31.07 -21.88 39.57
N LYS A 4 31.90 -21.27 38.70
CA LYS A 4 31.63 -21.07 37.27
C LYS A 4 31.86 -22.37 36.46
N ASN A 5 31.14 -23.45 36.76
CA ASN A 5 31.32 -24.71 36.05
C ASN A 5 30.48 -24.76 34.73
N ARG A 6 30.87 -23.99 33.73
CA ARG A 6 30.17 -23.87 32.43
C ARG A 6 30.12 -25.23 31.69
N LYS A 7 31.18 -26.03 31.75
CA LYS A 7 31.24 -27.33 31.06
C LYS A 7 30.26 -28.35 31.66
N CYS A 8 30.13 -28.39 32.98
CA CYS A 8 29.17 -29.28 33.67
C CYS A 8 27.70 -28.90 33.33
N ILE A 9 27.37 -27.64 33.38
CA ILE A 9 26.02 -27.12 33.04
C ILE A 9 25.67 -27.49 31.60
N ARG A 10 26.60 -27.32 30.63
CA ARG A 10 26.37 -27.66 29.21
C ARG A 10 26.19 -29.20 29.04
N ARG A 11 27.00 -30.01 29.65
CA ARG A 11 26.84 -31.48 29.63
C ARG A 11 25.50 -31.94 30.24
N LEU A 12 25.10 -31.36 31.37
CA LEU A 12 23.81 -31.65 31.99
C LEU A 12 22.66 -31.25 31.11
N SER A 13 22.68 -30.03 30.50
CA SER A 13 21.67 -29.56 29.55
C SER A 13 21.51 -30.53 28.38
N LEU A 14 22.62 -30.99 27.79
CA LEU A 14 22.61 -31.91 26.64
C LEU A 14 22.03 -33.28 27.05
N LYS A 15 22.50 -33.86 28.14
CA LYS A 15 22.00 -35.18 28.62
C LYS A 15 20.51 -35.14 28.95
N SER A 16 20.03 -34.07 29.59
CA SER A 16 18.60 -33.86 29.86
C SER A 16 17.77 -33.75 28.59
N LEU A 17 18.29 -33.11 27.54
CA LEU A 17 17.63 -33.05 26.22
C LEU A 17 17.54 -34.47 25.60
N TYR A 18 18.61 -35.25 25.60
CA TYR A 18 18.58 -36.61 25.04
C TYR A 18 17.60 -37.54 25.78
N ALA A 19 17.42 -37.37 27.08
CA ALA A 19 16.48 -38.15 27.88
C ALA A 19 15.01 -37.86 27.52
N ASN A 20 14.69 -36.66 27.04
CA ASN A 20 13.31 -36.19 26.80
C ASN A 20 13.00 -35.96 25.31
N ARG A 21 13.42 -36.83 24.39
CA ARG A 21 13.36 -36.66 22.92
C ARG A 21 11.98 -36.27 22.39
N ARG A 22 10.89 -36.97 22.80
CA ARG A 22 9.53 -36.71 22.29
C ARG A 22 9.05 -35.32 22.65
N ARG A 23 9.32 -34.87 23.87
CA ARG A 23 8.95 -33.52 24.33
C ARG A 23 9.74 -32.43 23.64
N ASN A 24 11.04 -32.66 23.40
CA ASN A 24 11.92 -31.73 22.72
C ASN A 24 11.53 -31.57 21.24
N LEU A 25 11.07 -32.64 20.59
CA LEU A 25 10.54 -32.58 19.21
C LEU A 25 9.36 -31.61 19.10
N ILE A 26 8.44 -31.65 20.09
CA ILE A 26 7.30 -30.69 20.11
C ILE A 26 7.78 -29.25 20.31
N ALA A 27 8.80 -29.05 21.15
CA ALA A 27 9.38 -27.73 21.37
C ALA A 27 10.11 -27.21 20.11
N ILE A 28 10.88 -28.06 19.42
CA ILE A 28 11.52 -27.74 18.15
C ILE A 28 10.46 -27.37 17.11
N PHE A 29 9.39 -28.16 17.02
CA PHE A 29 8.32 -27.90 16.06
C PHE A 29 7.60 -26.58 16.34
N ALA A 30 7.34 -26.24 17.60
CA ALA A 30 6.75 -24.97 17.98
C ALA A 30 7.68 -23.77 17.69
N ILE A 31 8.98 -23.90 17.95
CA ILE A 31 9.97 -22.89 17.59
C ILE A 31 10.04 -22.72 16.07
N ALA A 32 10.06 -23.84 15.33
CA ALA A 32 10.07 -23.83 13.87
C ALA A 32 8.83 -23.14 13.30
N LEU A 33 7.61 -23.44 13.82
CA LEU A 33 6.38 -22.78 13.39
C LEU A 33 6.36 -21.28 13.72
N THR A 34 6.82 -20.89 14.89
CA THR A 34 6.93 -19.48 15.26
C THR A 34 7.92 -18.75 14.33
N THR A 35 9.06 -19.36 14.04
CA THR A 35 10.05 -18.81 13.11
C THR A 35 9.49 -18.79 11.69
N LEU A 36 8.80 -19.83 11.25
CA LEU A 36 8.13 -19.90 9.95
C LEU A 36 7.15 -18.75 9.79
N LEU A 37 6.33 -18.46 10.81
CA LEU A 37 5.38 -17.34 10.78
C LEU A 37 6.09 -16.00 10.55
N PHE A 38 7.16 -15.72 11.29
CA PHE A 38 7.92 -14.48 11.10
C PHE A 38 8.58 -14.44 9.72
N THR A 39 9.22 -15.54 9.31
CA THR A 39 9.95 -15.59 8.04
C THR A 39 9.01 -15.48 6.85
N SER A 40 7.89 -16.19 6.82
CA SER A 40 6.92 -16.10 5.73
C SER A 40 6.33 -14.69 5.64
N MET A 41 5.99 -14.08 6.78
CA MET A 41 5.48 -12.72 6.83
C MET A 41 6.49 -11.70 6.29
N PHE A 42 7.76 -11.74 6.77
CA PHE A 42 8.79 -10.84 6.26
C PHE A 42 9.11 -11.09 4.79
N THR A 43 9.11 -12.35 4.34
CA THR A 43 9.33 -12.69 2.93
C THR A 43 8.22 -12.11 2.06
N ILE A 44 6.95 -12.29 2.43
CA ILE A 44 5.81 -11.76 1.68
C ILE A 44 5.88 -10.23 1.64
N VAL A 45 5.99 -9.57 2.80
CA VAL A 45 5.97 -8.10 2.87
C VAL A 45 7.13 -7.47 2.09
N LEU A 46 8.37 -7.95 2.30
CA LEU A 46 9.54 -7.38 1.61
C LEU A 46 9.59 -7.74 0.12
N SER A 47 9.01 -8.87 -0.29
CA SER A 47 8.92 -9.21 -1.71
C SER A 47 7.82 -8.43 -2.42
N LEU A 48 6.69 -8.20 -1.77
CA LEU A 48 5.65 -7.30 -2.29
C LEU A 48 6.19 -5.88 -2.44
N ASN A 49 6.90 -5.39 -1.43
CA ASN A 49 7.55 -4.08 -1.50
C ASN A 49 8.56 -4.00 -2.66
N ALA A 50 9.42 -5.01 -2.81
CA ALA A 50 10.40 -5.04 -3.91
C ALA A 50 9.72 -5.13 -5.29
N SER A 51 8.62 -5.85 -5.41
CA SER A 51 7.84 -5.93 -6.65
C SER A 51 7.12 -4.61 -6.92
N TYR A 52 6.55 -3.98 -5.90
CA TYR A 52 5.93 -2.65 -5.99
C TYR A 52 6.94 -1.59 -6.42
N GLU A 53 8.10 -1.52 -5.77
CA GLU A 53 9.18 -0.59 -6.18
C GLU A 53 9.63 -0.85 -7.62
N THR A 54 9.76 -2.10 -8.02
CA THR A 54 10.14 -2.47 -9.40
C THR A 54 9.08 -2.02 -10.42
N TYR A 55 7.80 -2.08 -10.05
CA TYR A 55 6.69 -1.53 -10.84
C TYR A 55 6.76 -0.01 -10.90
N GLN A 56 6.87 0.64 -9.74
CA GLN A 56 6.92 2.11 -9.65
C GLN A 56 8.11 2.71 -10.39
N PHE A 57 9.29 2.07 -10.37
CA PHE A 57 10.45 2.53 -11.13
C PHE A 57 10.19 2.59 -12.64
N ARG A 58 9.35 1.71 -13.16
CA ARG A 58 8.94 1.76 -14.55
C ARG A 58 7.95 2.89 -14.79
N GLN A 59 6.97 3.06 -13.91
CA GLN A 59 5.97 4.13 -14.00
C GLN A 59 6.60 5.53 -13.95
N VAL A 60 7.70 5.72 -13.20
CA VAL A 60 8.42 6.99 -13.11
C VAL A 60 9.57 7.11 -14.13
N GLY A 61 9.76 6.11 -15.00
CA GLY A 61 10.77 6.14 -16.07
C GLY A 61 12.19 5.76 -15.66
N GLY A 62 12.42 5.22 -14.44
CA GLY A 62 13.75 4.79 -14.03
C GLY A 62 13.91 4.52 -12.52
N TYR A 63 15.05 3.88 -12.17
CA TYR A 63 15.35 3.52 -10.78
C TYR A 63 16.53 4.30 -10.17
N ALA A 64 16.97 5.43 -10.78
CA ALA A 64 17.87 6.35 -10.11
C ALA A 64 17.23 6.88 -8.81
N HIS A 65 18.01 7.17 -7.78
CA HIS A 65 17.47 7.67 -6.50
C HIS A 65 16.83 9.05 -6.66
N GLY A 66 17.40 9.89 -7.49
CA GLY A 66 16.86 11.21 -7.79
C GLY A 66 17.63 11.88 -8.94
N THR A 67 17.23 13.09 -9.25
CA THR A 67 17.75 13.87 -10.38
C THR A 67 18.04 15.29 -9.92
N PHE A 68 19.23 15.79 -10.17
CA PHE A 68 19.53 17.22 -10.13
C PHE A 68 19.18 17.78 -11.51
N LYS A 69 18.22 18.68 -11.55
CA LYS A 69 17.60 19.15 -12.79
C LYS A 69 18.31 20.39 -13.32
N ASP A 70 18.50 20.44 -14.61
CA ASP A 70 18.99 21.60 -15.33
C ASP A 70 20.37 22.08 -14.85
N VAL A 71 21.28 21.13 -14.69
CA VAL A 71 22.62 21.40 -14.17
C VAL A 71 23.57 21.88 -15.27
N SER A 72 24.40 22.88 -14.96
CA SER A 72 25.53 23.24 -15.81
C SER A 72 26.62 22.15 -15.79
N PRO A 73 27.49 22.07 -16.79
CA PRO A 73 28.60 21.11 -16.80
C PRO A 73 29.47 21.17 -15.55
N GLU A 74 29.73 22.37 -15.00
CA GLU A 74 30.50 22.58 -13.79
C GLU A 74 29.76 22.06 -12.54
N GLN A 75 28.47 22.34 -12.44
CA GLN A 75 27.62 21.81 -11.36
C GLN A 75 27.58 20.29 -11.41
N ALA A 76 27.39 19.69 -12.59
CA ALA A 76 27.35 18.25 -12.78
C ALA A 76 28.65 17.57 -12.33
N GLU A 77 29.83 18.16 -12.63
CA GLU A 77 31.12 17.64 -12.19
C GLU A 77 31.25 17.69 -10.65
N ARG A 78 30.90 18.84 -10.04
CA ARG A 78 31.00 19.04 -8.58
C ARG A 78 30.02 18.11 -7.82
N ILE A 79 28.78 17.95 -8.30
CA ILE A 79 27.79 17.05 -7.71
C ILE A 79 28.24 15.59 -7.84
N SER A 80 28.74 15.19 -9.01
CA SER A 80 29.23 13.83 -9.26
C SER A 80 30.42 13.45 -8.38
N ALA A 81 31.25 14.42 -8.02
CA ALA A 81 32.43 14.23 -7.16
C ALA A 81 32.07 14.20 -5.67
N HIS A 82 30.83 14.51 -5.28
CA HIS A 82 30.44 14.59 -3.88
C HIS A 82 30.39 13.20 -3.19
N PRO A 83 30.90 13.04 -1.94
CA PRO A 83 31.00 11.73 -1.27
C PRO A 83 29.69 10.96 -1.09
N LYS A 84 28.55 11.65 -1.05
CA LYS A 84 27.23 11.03 -0.98
C LYS A 84 26.74 10.47 -2.31
N VAL A 85 27.28 10.95 -3.43
CA VAL A 85 26.93 10.46 -4.77
C VAL A 85 27.85 9.29 -5.12
N LYS A 86 27.28 8.11 -5.27
CA LYS A 86 28.03 6.90 -5.64
C LYS A 86 28.24 6.78 -7.14
N ALA A 87 27.28 7.22 -7.91
CA ALA A 87 27.32 7.23 -9.37
C ALA A 87 26.37 8.31 -9.88
N ALA A 88 26.73 8.90 -10.99
CA ALA A 88 25.92 9.88 -11.71
C ALA A 88 25.73 9.46 -13.17
N GLY A 89 24.65 9.89 -13.80
CA GLY A 89 24.34 9.66 -15.20
C GLY A 89 23.67 10.89 -15.79
N ALA A 90 24.20 11.38 -16.91
CA ALA A 90 23.71 12.58 -17.59
C ALA A 90 22.65 12.24 -18.64
N ARG A 91 21.61 13.07 -18.71
CA ARG A 91 20.54 13.03 -19.70
C ARG A 91 20.31 14.44 -20.23
N LYS A 92 20.42 14.64 -21.56
CA LYS A 92 20.07 15.90 -22.24
C LYS A 92 18.83 15.64 -23.10
N VAL A 93 17.71 16.26 -22.73
CA VAL A 93 16.45 16.18 -23.48
C VAL A 93 16.42 17.28 -24.52
N ILE A 94 16.27 16.90 -25.80
CA ILE A 94 16.21 17.88 -26.90
C ILE A 94 14.81 18.11 -27.41
N GLY A 95 13.90 17.18 -27.22
CA GLY A 95 12.51 17.33 -27.63
C GLY A 95 11.63 16.19 -27.17
N ILE A 96 10.33 16.43 -27.22
CA ILE A 96 9.28 15.43 -26.94
C ILE A 96 8.30 15.47 -28.10
N THR A 97 7.80 14.31 -28.51
CA THR A 97 6.66 14.23 -29.41
C THR A 97 5.54 13.41 -28.75
N ALA A 98 4.37 14.00 -28.67
CA ALA A 98 3.14 13.40 -28.14
C ALA A 98 2.01 13.42 -29.20
N GLU A 99 2.36 13.66 -30.46
CA GLU A 99 1.40 13.76 -31.56
C GLU A 99 1.50 12.56 -32.50
N GLY A 100 0.50 12.38 -33.32
CA GLY A 100 0.45 11.34 -34.35
C GLY A 100 0.55 9.94 -33.74
N VAL A 101 1.57 9.17 -34.13
CA VAL A 101 1.77 7.79 -33.69
C VAL A 101 2.18 7.69 -32.20
N PHE A 102 2.66 8.78 -31.60
CA PHE A 102 3.06 8.85 -30.20
C PHE A 102 2.01 9.52 -29.30
N ALA A 103 0.77 9.67 -29.75
CA ALA A 103 -0.29 10.30 -28.96
C ALA A 103 -0.64 9.52 -27.69
N LYS A 104 -0.61 8.18 -27.73
CA LYS A 104 -0.90 7.33 -26.55
C LYS A 104 0.26 7.27 -25.57
N VAL A 105 1.46 7.10 -26.07
CA VAL A 105 2.69 7.09 -25.26
C VAL A 105 3.66 8.05 -25.93
N PRO A 106 4.00 9.18 -25.30
CA PRO A 106 4.91 10.16 -25.89
C PRO A 106 6.29 9.57 -26.11
N ALA A 107 7.03 10.10 -27.07
CA ALA A 107 8.42 9.77 -27.30
C ALA A 107 9.33 10.92 -26.92
N GLU A 108 10.36 10.63 -26.16
CA GLU A 108 11.40 11.57 -25.76
C GLU A 108 12.65 11.37 -26.60
N ILE A 109 13.10 12.44 -27.21
CA ILE A 109 14.35 12.48 -27.97
C ILE A 109 15.42 13.04 -27.05
N SER A 110 16.36 12.19 -26.64
CA SER A 110 17.39 12.58 -25.69
C SER A 110 18.71 11.86 -25.88
N TYR A 111 19.79 12.51 -25.45
CA TYR A 111 21.08 11.87 -25.21
C TYR A 111 21.10 11.34 -23.78
N MET A 112 21.51 10.09 -23.59
CA MET A 112 21.73 9.47 -22.28
C MET A 112 23.12 8.81 -22.24
N ASP A 113 23.85 9.02 -21.16
CA ASP A 113 25.07 8.27 -20.92
C ASP A 113 24.80 6.81 -20.47
N ALA A 114 25.84 6.01 -20.33
CA ALA A 114 25.72 4.58 -20.00
C ALA A 114 25.02 4.31 -18.65
N ASN A 115 25.20 5.18 -17.67
CA ASN A 115 24.54 5.05 -16.36
C ASN A 115 23.06 5.39 -16.47
N CYS A 116 22.74 6.52 -17.07
CA CYS A 116 21.37 6.96 -17.26
C CYS A 116 20.57 5.96 -18.08
N THR A 117 21.12 5.48 -19.22
CA THR A 117 20.51 4.46 -20.08
C THR A 117 20.16 3.19 -19.30
N LYS A 118 21.08 2.73 -18.45
CA LYS A 118 20.87 1.56 -17.62
C LYS A 118 19.75 1.79 -16.59
N TRP A 119 19.76 2.95 -15.96
CA TRP A 119 18.76 3.25 -14.90
C TRP A 119 17.38 3.54 -15.46
N SER A 120 17.28 3.99 -16.70
CA SER A 120 16.02 4.25 -17.40
C SER A 120 15.50 3.06 -18.23
N TYR A 121 16.05 1.85 -18.03
CA TYR A 121 15.69 0.63 -18.78
C TYR A 121 15.81 0.74 -20.30
N ALA A 122 16.62 1.67 -20.80
CA ALA A 122 16.80 1.98 -22.21
C ALA A 122 18.11 1.45 -22.79
N THR A 123 18.69 0.41 -22.18
CA THR A 123 19.91 -0.22 -22.68
C THR A 123 19.61 -1.18 -23.84
N PRO A 124 20.22 -1.01 -25.03
CA PRO A 124 20.00 -1.92 -26.15
C PRO A 124 20.31 -3.36 -25.80
N THR A 125 19.37 -4.25 -26.10
CA THR A 125 19.58 -5.72 -26.05
C THR A 125 20.21 -6.24 -27.34
N THR A 126 20.05 -5.49 -28.44
CA THR A 126 20.66 -5.76 -29.73
C THR A 126 21.34 -4.50 -30.26
N GLY A 127 22.60 -4.62 -30.68
CA GLY A 127 23.38 -3.50 -31.14
C GLY A 127 24.11 -2.73 -30.03
N ARG A 128 24.19 -1.42 -30.13
CA ARG A 128 24.90 -0.52 -29.21
C ARG A 128 24.16 0.81 -29.03
N MET A 129 24.64 1.62 -28.11
CA MET A 129 24.19 3.00 -28.01
C MET A 129 24.76 3.85 -29.16
N PRO A 130 24.08 4.94 -29.53
CA PRO A 130 24.59 5.90 -30.50
C PRO A 130 25.88 6.56 -30.02
N GLU A 131 26.90 6.61 -30.89
CA GLU A 131 28.21 7.18 -30.57
C GLU A 131 28.45 8.50 -31.28
N SER A 132 27.98 8.67 -32.52
CA SER A 132 28.28 9.86 -33.33
C SER A 132 27.23 10.12 -34.42
N GLY A 133 27.11 11.38 -34.85
CA GLY A 133 26.23 11.79 -35.96
C GLY A 133 24.77 11.39 -35.76
N LYS A 134 24.09 11.11 -36.87
CA LYS A 134 22.66 10.73 -36.89
C LYS A 134 22.45 9.23 -36.62
N GLU A 135 23.00 8.70 -35.53
CA GLU A 135 22.74 7.37 -35.01
C GLU A 135 21.62 7.44 -34.00
N VAL A 136 20.78 6.37 -33.94
CA VAL A 136 19.69 6.25 -33.01
C VAL A 136 19.59 4.85 -32.40
N ALA A 137 19.14 4.79 -31.15
CA ALA A 137 18.72 3.56 -30.49
C ALA A 137 17.36 3.80 -29.81
N MET A 138 16.41 2.85 -29.97
CA MET A 138 15.05 3.00 -29.44
C MET A 138 14.40 1.62 -29.19
N ASP A 139 13.25 1.66 -28.55
CA ASP A 139 12.49 0.43 -28.29
C ASP A 139 11.77 -0.10 -29.55
N THR A 140 11.38 -1.39 -29.49
CA THR A 140 10.75 -2.08 -30.61
C THR A 140 9.35 -1.57 -30.92
N ALA A 141 8.58 -1.09 -29.93
CA ALA A 141 7.25 -0.54 -30.18
C ALA A 141 7.33 0.82 -30.88
N ALA A 142 8.26 1.70 -30.48
CA ALA A 142 8.51 2.95 -31.20
C ALA A 142 8.91 2.71 -32.67
N LEU A 143 9.76 1.71 -32.94
CA LEU A 143 10.08 1.32 -34.33
C LEU A 143 8.84 0.85 -35.09
N GLN A 144 7.98 0.04 -34.49
CA GLN A 144 6.75 -0.45 -35.08
C GLN A 144 5.77 0.68 -35.37
N LEU A 145 5.60 1.64 -34.45
CA LEU A 145 4.78 2.85 -34.63
C LEU A 145 5.26 3.68 -35.83
N LEU A 146 6.58 3.77 -36.02
CA LEU A 146 7.19 4.44 -37.17
C LEU A 146 7.19 3.60 -38.47
N GLY A 147 6.66 2.37 -38.44
CA GLY A 147 6.62 1.47 -39.58
C GLY A 147 7.98 0.88 -39.96
N VAL A 148 8.95 0.88 -39.01
CA VAL A 148 10.32 0.40 -39.25
C VAL A 148 10.51 -0.98 -38.63
N THR A 149 10.99 -1.94 -39.42
CA THR A 149 11.36 -3.26 -38.90
C THR A 149 12.62 -3.17 -38.03
N PRO A 150 12.66 -3.79 -36.83
CA PRO A 150 13.83 -3.79 -35.94
C PRO A 150 15.04 -4.51 -36.57
N LYS A 151 15.87 -3.77 -37.32
CA LYS A 151 17.08 -4.30 -37.98
C LYS A 151 18.17 -3.23 -37.93
N LEU A 152 19.33 -3.61 -37.42
CA LEU A 152 20.48 -2.70 -37.37
C LEU A 152 20.84 -2.19 -38.79
N GLY A 153 21.10 -0.88 -38.89
CA GLY A 153 21.37 -0.19 -40.15
C GLY A 153 20.12 0.25 -40.92
N ALA A 154 18.92 0.08 -40.37
CA ALA A 154 17.70 0.61 -40.96
C ALA A 154 17.63 2.13 -40.81
N ASP A 155 17.04 2.80 -41.78
CA ASP A 155 16.76 4.23 -41.68
C ASP A 155 15.47 4.47 -40.90
N VAL A 156 15.53 5.36 -39.93
CA VAL A 156 14.41 5.76 -39.07
C VAL A 156 14.21 7.25 -39.16
N THR A 157 13.05 7.68 -39.65
CA THR A 157 12.71 9.11 -39.70
C THR A 157 11.84 9.48 -38.49
N VAL A 158 12.29 10.47 -37.74
CA VAL A 158 11.60 10.97 -36.53
C VAL A 158 11.33 12.44 -36.70
N SER A 159 10.08 12.84 -36.43
CA SER A 159 9.67 14.26 -36.34
C SER A 159 9.38 14.58 -34.88
N TYR A 160 9.96 15.66 -34.36
CA TYR A 160 9.78 16.10 -32.99
C TYR A 160 9.78 17.63 -32.89
N SER A 161 9.11 18.15 -31.88
CA SER A 161 9.01 19.58 -31.63
C SER A 161 10.00 20.01 -30.58
N ILE A 162 10.64 21.13 -30.79
CA ILE A 162 11.45 21.86 -29.80
C ILE A 162 10.57 22.96 -29.26
N THR A 163 10.35 22.94 -27.93
CA THR A 163 9.44 23.87 -27.27
C THR A 163 10.21 24.96 -26.52
N ASP A 164 9.66 26.15 -26.49
CA ASP A 164 10.06 27.25 -25.64
C ASP A 164 8.86 27.69 -24.81
N LYS A 165 8.95 27.56 -23.48
CA LYS A 165 7.89 27.96 -22.54
C LYS A 165 6.51 27.45 -22.95
N ASP A 166 6.42 26.13 -23.18
CA ASP A 166 5.18 25.43 -23.61
C ASP A 166 4.64 25.77 -25.01
N GLN A 167 5.40 26.49 -25.81
CA GLN A 167 5.06 26.74 -27.21
C GLN A 167 6.07 26.10 -28.15
N THR A 168 5.61 25.50 -29.23
CA THR A 168 6.48 24.95 -30.28
C THR A 168 7.25 26.06 -30.96
N ALA A 169 8.58 26.10 -30.77
CA ALA A 169 9.45 27.06 -31.42
C ALA A 169 9.74 26.65 -32.87
N PHE A 170 10.08 25.37 -33.08
CA PHE A 170 10.22 24.78 -34.39
C PHE A 170 10.17 23.27 -34.35
N THR A 171 9.86 22.65 -35.48
CA THR A 171 9.81 21.18 -35.64
C THR A 171 11.02 20.71 -36.42
N VAL A 172 11.65 19.63 -35.95
CA VAL A 172 12.75 18.96 -36.63
C VAL A 172 12.28 17.63 -37.18
N THR A 173 12.59 17.36 -38.42
CA THR A 173 12.37 16.05 -39.06
C THR A 173 13.68 15.56 -39.60
N ASP A 174 14.22 14.50 -39.04
CA ASP A 174 15.50 13.93 -39.43
C ASP A 174 15.44 12.41 -39.59
N THR A 175 16.32 11.91 -40.47
CA THR A 175 16.49 10.48 -40.68
C THR A 175 17.77 10.00 -40.03
N PHE A 176 17.65 8.98 -39.22
CA PHE A 176 18.71 8.38 -38.41
C PHE A 176 19.00 6.96 -38.87
N THR A 177 20.21 6.47 -38.60
CA THR A 177 20.59 5.08 -38.77
C THR A 177 20.42 4.34 -37.46
N LEU A 178 19.62 3.27 -37.43
CA LEU A 178 19.37 2.46 -36.23
C LEU A 178 20.60 1.63 -35.86
N VAL A 179 21.22 1.91 -34.71
CA VAL A 179 22.42 1.21 -34.20
C VAL A 179 22.14 0.31 -33.01
N GLY A 180 20.99 0.44 -32.41
CA GLY A 180 20.60 -0.39 -31.27
C GLY A 180 19.10 -0.39 -31.03
N TYR A 181 18.57 -1.47 -30.46
CA TYR A 181 17.18 -1.51 -30.01
C TYR A 181 17.00 -2.49 -28.85
N TRP A 182 15.88 -2.33 -28.12
CA TRP A 182 15.45 -3.20 -27.00
C TRP A 182 13.95 -3.43 -27.08
N ASP A 183 13.46 -4.47 -26.39
CA ASP A 183 12.04 -4.75 -26.29
C ASP A 183 11.36 -3.68 -25.41
N TYR A 184 10.23 -3.17 -25.87
CA TYR A 184 9.44 -2.18 -25.12
C TYR A 184 8.87 -2.80 -23.84
N ASP A 185 8.96 -2.07 -22.76
CA ASP A 185 8.30 -2.39 -21.48
C ASP A 185 7.02 -1.57 -21.40
N GLU A 186 5.86 -2.23 -21.49
CA GLU A 186 4.53 -1.60 -21.50
C GLU A 186 4.21 -0.75 -20.26
N LEU A 187 5.01 -0.90 -19.20
CA LEU A 187 4.88 -0.09 -17.99
C LEU A 187 5.59 1.26 -18.09
N MET A 188 6.42 1.47 -19.10
CA MET A 188 7.13 2.73 -19.26
C MET A 188 6.18 3.82 -19.76
N PRO A 189 6.25 5.03 -19.15
CA PRO A 189 5.35 6.14 -19.52
C PRO A 189 5.78 6.86 -20.81
N VAL A 190 6.91 6.47 -21.39
CA VAL A 190 7.54 7.17 -22.51
C VAL A 190 8.36 6.21 -23.36
N HIS A 191 8.37 6.43 -24.67
CA HIS A 191 9.33 5.82 -25.58
C HIS A 191 10.64 6.62 -25.55
N TYR A 192 11.76 5.97 -25.27
CA TYR A 192 13.06 6.63 -25.32
C TYR A 192 13.67 6.49 -26.72
N ILE A 193 13.89 7.62 -27.37
CA ILE A 193 14.62 7.75 -28.64
C ILE A 193 16.01 8.32 -28.31
N ASN A 194 16.97 7.42 -28.07
CA ASN A 194 18.31 7.81 -27.71
C ASN A 194 19.14 8.18 -28.96
N ILE A 195 19.74 9.36 -28.92
CA ILE A 195 20.56 9.91 -30.00
C ILE A 195 22.02 10.07 -29.55
N SER A 196 22.92 10.32 -30.50
CA SER A 196 24.31 10.64 -30.18
C SER A 196 24.47 12.00 -29.51
N ARG A 197 25.55 12.16 -28.73
CA ARG A 197 25.88 13.44 -28.10
C ARG A 197 26.14 14.54 -29.14
N ASP A 198 26.87 14.20 -30.17
CA ASP A 198 27.23 15.16 -31.23
C ASP A 198 25.97 15.74 -31.89
N TYR A 199 24.99 14.89 -32.18
CA TYR A 199 23.70 15.34 -32.74
C TYR A 199 22.93 16.22 -31.77
N ALA A 200 22.85 15.86 -30.48
CA ALA A 200 22.20 16.68 -29.48
C ALA A 200 22.86 18.08 -29.37
N ASP A 201 24.17 18.14 -29.35
CA ASP A 201 24.93 19.40 -29.31
C ASP A 201 24.76 20.24 -30.58
N ASP A 202 24.65 19.61 -31.77
CA ASP A 202 24.36 20.30 -33.05
C ASP A 202 22.97 20.94 -33.08
N ILE A 203 21.94 20.22 -32.58
CA ILE A 203 20.56 20.76 -32.50
C ILE A 203 20.49 21.89 -31.47
N GLU A 204 21.14 21.72 -30.31
CA GLU A 204 21.23 22.77 -29.29
C GLU A 204 21.85 24.06 -29.89
N ALA A 205 22.96 23.92 -30.64
CA ALA A 205 23.61 25.05 -31.28
C ALA A 205 22.72 25.73 -32.33
N GLN A 206 21.82 24.98 -32.97
CA GLN A 206 20.80 25.57 -33.87
C GLN A 206 19.72 26.31 -33.07
N ALA A 207 19.20 25.70 -32.00
CA ALA A 207 18.19 26.29 -31.13
C ALA A 207 18.70 27.61 -30.51
N VAL A 208 19.90 27.64 -29.99
CA VAL A 208 20.52 28.84 -29.40
C VAL A 208 20.66 29.96 -30.45
N LYS A 209 20.98 29.63 -31.69
CA LYS A 209 21.02 30.64 -32.81
C LYS A 209 19.67 31.28 -33.12
N THR A 210 18.58 30.60 -32.82
CA THR A 210 17.21 31.14 -32.97
C THR A 210 16.74 31.89 -31.70
N GLY A 211 17.59 32.02 -30.69
CA GLY A 211 17.30 32.77 -29.46
C GLY A 211 16.78 31.92 -28.32
N LEU A 212 16.72 30.59 -28.47
CA LEU A 212 16.30 29.69 -27.40
C LEU A 212 17.44 29.51 -26.37
N GLN A 213 17.03 29.20 -25.15
CA GLN A 213 17.98 28.81 -24.10
C GLN A 213 18.61 27.44 -24.40
N PRO A 214 19.83 27.14 -23.88
CA PRO A 214 20.41 25.80 -23.97
C PRO A 214 19.46 24.72 -23.43
N PHE A 215 19.55 23.53 -24.02
CA PHE A 215 18.69 22.43 -23.60
C PHE A 215 18.99 21.97 -22.19
N ARG A 216 17.94 21.58 -21.48
CA ARG A 216 18.02 21.08 -20.12
C ARG A 216 18.86 19.81 -20.03
N THR A 217 19.86 19.84 -19.14
CA THR A 217 20.66 18.66 -18.76
C THR A 217 20.30 18.23 -17.36
N ASP A 218 19.80 17.03 -17.24
CA ASP A 218 19.46 16.39 -15.97
C ASP A 218 20.58 15.43 -15.54
N LEU A 219 20.99 15.50 -14.27
CA LEU A 219 21.97 14.60 -13.68
C LEU A 219 21.27 13.61 -12.74
N ASN A 220 21.00 12.42 -13.24
CA ASN A 220 20.48 11.33 -12.44
C ASN A 220 21.55 10.78 -11.49
N VAL A 221 21.19 10.48 -10.24
CA VAL A 221 22.17 10.05 -9.23
C VAL A 221 21.76 8.80 -8.48
N MET A 222 22.76 7.99 -8.14
CA MET A 222 22.65 6.94 -7.13
C MET A 222 23.38 7.42 -5.87
N LEU A 223 22.66 7.56 -4.77
CA LEU A 223 23.17 8.02 -3.47
C LEU A 223 23.75 6.87 -2.63
N ALA A 224 24.27 7.20 -1.46
CA ALA A 224 24.85 6.22 -0.52
C ALA A 224 23.82 5.19 -0.05
N SER A 225 22.54 5.57 0.09
CA SER A 225 21.43 4.67 0.40
C SER A 225 20.14 5.16 -0.30
N GLY A 226 19.21 4.24 -0.54
CA GLY A 226 17.85 4.56 -1.01
C GLY A 226 16.90 5.00 0.10
N THR A 227 17.39 5.47 1.25
CA THR A 227 16.60 6.01 2.35
C THR A 227 16.93 7.48 2.56
N ASN A 228 15.96 8.30 2.93
CA ASN A 228 16.10 9.75 3.07
C ASN A 228 16.77 10.39 1.84
N ILE A 229 16.21 10.05 0.66
CA ILE A 229 16.77 10.49 -0.63
C ILE A 229 16.75 12.02 -0.69
N GLN A 230 15.61 12.65 -0.37
CA GLN A 230 15.46 14.10 -0.37
C GLN A 230 16.53 14.78 0.52
N GLY A 231 16.61 14.40 1.79
CA GLY A 231 17.57 14.99 2.71
C GLY A 231 19.03 14.73 2.33
N GLN A 232 19.34 13.63 1.63
CA GLN A 232 20.68 13.41 1.09
C GLN A 232 20.98 14.34 -0.09
N MET A 233 20.01 14.62 -0.97
CA MET A 233 20.16 15.54 -2.11
C MET A 233 20.26 16.99 -1.64
N GLU A 234 19.37 17.43 -0.75
CA GLU A 234 19.42 18.76 -0.12
C GLU A 234 20.76 19.03 0.56
N GLN A 235 21.32 17.99 1.19
CA GLN A 235 22.63 18.12 1.82
C GLN A 235 23.76 18.23 0.78
N VAL A 236 23.68 17.56 -0.38
CA VAL A 236 24.64 17.72 -1.46
C VAL A 236 24.65 19.17 -1.94
N ASP A 237 23.46 19.77 -2.18
CA ASP A 237 23.34 21.15 -2.60
C ASP A 237 23.88 22.10 -1.53
N THR A 238 23.50 21.93 -0.27
CA THR A 238 23.97 22.75 0.86
C THR A 238 25.49 22.69 1.01
N ASP A 239 26.08 21.47 0.94
CA ASP A 239 27.53 21.27 1.08
C ASP A 239 28.32 21.91 -0.09
N LEU A 240 27.71 22.01 -1.27
CA LEU A 240 28.28 22.66 -2.45
C LEU A 240 27.97 24.17 -2.56
N GLY A 241 27.13 24.69 -1.66
CA GLY A 241 26.71 26.08 -1.62
C GLY A 241 25.59 26.43 -2.62
N TYR A 242 24.79 25.45 -3.02
CA TYR A 242 23.62 25.65 -3.87
C TYR A 242 22.36 25.77 -3.01
N THR A 243 21.36 26.46 -3.55
CA THR A 243 19.96 26.41 -3.08
C THR A 243 19.18 25.42 -3.94
N TRP A 244 18.08 24.87 -3.43
CA TRP A 244 17.33 23.79 -4.14
C TRP A 244 15.86 24.14 -4.39
N ASP A 245 15.36 25.26 -3.86
CA ASP A 245 13.97 25.69 -3.84
C ASP A 245 13.67 26.95 -4.67
N SER A 246 14.69 27.55 -5.30
CA SER A 246 14.52 28.78 -6.08
C SER A 246 14.54 28.52 -7.58
N TYR A 247 13.61 29.14 -8.28
CA TYR A 247 13.55 29.15 -9.75
C TYR A 247 14.32 30.33 -10.38
N THR A 248 14.65 31.33 -9.59
CA THR A 248 15.23 32.60 -10.05
C THR A 248 16.68 32.79 -9.65
N ASP A 249 17.18 32.03 -8.66
CA ASP A 249 18.57 32.09 -8.23
C ASP A 249 19.46 31.29 -9.23
N PRO A 250 20.38 31.91 -9.95
CA PRO A 250 21.27 31.19 -10.86
C PRO A 250 22.18 30.18 -10.14
N ASN A 251 22.24 30.25 -8.82
CA ASN A 251 22.99 29.30 -7.99
C ASN A 251 22.11 28.19 -7.41
N SER A 252 20.85 28.11 -7.84
CA SER A 252 19.91 27.05 -7.44
C SER A 252 20.07 25.82 -8.33
N VAL A 253 20.07 24.63 -7.71
CA VAL A 253 20.02 23.34 -8.41
C VAL A 253 18.80 22.60 -7.91
N ARG A 254 17.79 22.51 -8.75
CA ARG A 254 16.52 21.86 -8.39
C ARG A 254 16.70 20.35 -8.24
N ILE A 255 16.09 19.79 -7.21
CA ILE A 255 16.10 18.35 -6.96
C ILE A 255 14.78 17.70 -7.38
N GLY A 256 14.88 16.53 -7.99
CA GLY A 256 13.76 15.63 -8.26
C GLY A 256 13.96 14.32 -7.52
N VAL A 257 13.11 14.04 -6.55
CA VAL A 257 13.17 12.77 -5.78
C VAL A 257 12.45 11.68 -6.56
N ASN A 258 13.00 10.48 -6.58
CA ASN A 258 12.29 9.34 -7.15
C ASN A 258 11.30 8.78 -6.12
N TRP A 259 10.03 9.10 -6.32
CA TRP A 259 8.92 8.64 -5.48
C TRP A 259 8.55 7.17 -5.71
N GLY A 260 9.20 6.49 -6.64
CA GLY A 260 9.10 5.03 -6.80
C GLY A 260 9.68 4.25 -5.62
N TYR A 261 10.57 4.87 -4.82
CA TYR A 261 11.09 4.27 -3.59
C TYR A 261 10.07 4.39 -2.46
N THR A 262 9.70 3.27 -1.85
CA THR A 262 8.78 3.25 -0.69
C THR A 262 9.31 4.08 0.48
N SER A 263 10.63 4.15 0.67
CA SER A 263 11.25 5.00 1.69
C SER A 263 10.95 6.48 1.48
N SER A 264 11.01 6.98 0.24
CA SER A 264 10.67 8.37 -0.09
C SER A 264 9.19 8.67 0.20
N GLN A 265 8.29 7.75 -0.14
CA GLN A 265 6.85 7.89 0.14
C GLN A 265 6.56 7.91 1.64
N LEU A 266 7.21 7.04 2.42
CA LEU A 266 7.02 6.96 3.87
C LEU A 266 7.60 8.18 4.62
N GLU A 267 8.67 8.78 4.14
CA GLU A 267 9.29 9.95 4.77
C GLU A 267 8.44 11.21 4.63
N SER A 268 7.68 11.34 3.56
CA SER A 268 6.77 12.47 3.34
C SER A 268 5.47 12.38 4.16
N HIS A 269 5.00 11.15 4.49
CA HIS A 269 3.69 10.92 5.13
C HIS A 269 3.70 9.73 6.10
N LEU A 270 4.51 9.79 7.18
CA LEU A 270 4.38 8.83 8.29
C LEU A 270 3.14 9.16 9.12
N ASP A 271 2.01 8.54 8.75
CA ASP A 271 0.82 8.58 9.58
C ASP A 271 1.08 7.84 10.91
N PRO A 272 0.98 8.52 12.08
CA PRO A 272 1.16 7.89 13.37
C PRO A 272 0.22 6.70 13.61
N GLU A 273 -0.98 6.72 13.03
CA GLU A 273 -1.96 5.65 13.15
C GLU A 273 -1.48 4.36 12.45
N LEU A 274 -0.88 4.48 11.27
CA LEU A 274 -0.27 3.37 10.55
C LEU A 274 0.88 2.73 11.33
N VAL A 275 1.76 3.53 11.91
CA VAL A 275 2.87 3.05 12.74
C VAL A 275 2.35 2.28 13.97
N ILE A 276 1.32 2.80 14.64
CA ILE A 276 0.66 2.15 15.77
C ILE A 276 0.01 0.83 15.34
N ALA A 277 -0.67 0.80 14.19
CA ALA A 277 -1.30 -0.40 13.65
C ALA A 277 -0.28 -1.52 13.37
N ILE A 278 0.81 -1.20 12.70
CA ILE A 278 1.91 -2.15 12.41
C ILE A 278 2.55 -2.65 13.71
N ALA A 279 2.84 -1.76 14.67
CA ALA A 279 3.41 -2.13 15.95
C ALA A 279 2.48 -3.04 16.76
N ALA A 280 1.18 -2.74 16.79
CA ALA A 280 0.17 -3.56 17.46
C ALA A 280 0.07 -4.95 16.83
N PHE A 281 0.08 -5.05 15.50
CA PHE A 281 0.08 -6.32 14.78
C PHE A 281 1.33 -7.15 15.08
N LEU A 282 2.52 -6.57 15.03
CA LEU A 282 3.78 -7.24 15.36
C LEU A 282 3.79 -7.75 16.82
N LEU A 283 3.33 -6.93 17.78
CA LEU A 283 3.19 -7.33 19.17
C LEU A 283 2.23 -8.50 19.34
N LEU A 284 1.13 -8.52 18.61
CA LEU A 284 0.16 -9.61 18.64
C LEU A 284 0.76 -10.91 18.09
N VAL A 285 1.53 -10.87 17.02
CA VAL A 285 2.23 -12.03 16.46
C VAL A 285 3.28 -12.56 17.46
N ILE A 286 4.09 -11.66 18.06
CA ILE A 286 5.06 -12.02 19.13
C ILE A 286 4.34 -12.65 20.31
N PHE A 287 3.21 -12.08 20.75
CA PHE A 287 2.43 -12.58 21.87
C PHE A 287 1.86 -13.98 21.59
N THR A 288 1.38 -14.25 20.38
CA THR A 288 0.91 -15.58 19.98
C THR A 288 2.03 -16.61 20.03
N GLY A 289 3.19 -16.31 19.46
CA GLY A 289 4.38 -17.17 19.54
C GLY A 289 4.87 -17.38 20.99
N TYR A 290 4.86 -16.31 21.79
CA TYR A 290 5.17 -16.37 23.22
C TYR A 290 4.27 -17.35 23.98
N LEU A 291 2.95 -17.30 23.76
CA LEU A 291 2.00 -18.16 24.48
C LEU A 291 2.28 -19.65 24.26
N ILE A 292 2.61 -20.03 23.02
CA ILE A 292 2.88 -21.42 22.65
C ILE A 292 4.16 -21.91 23.31
N ILE A 293 5.25 -21.21 23.06
CA ILE A 293 6.57 -21.57 23.55
C ILE A 293 6.58 -21.55 25.09
N TYR A 294 5.93 -20.56 25.71
CA TYR A 294 5.74 -20.46 27.14
C TYR A 294 5.02 -21.70 27.72
N ASN A 295 3.91 -22.13 27.08
CA ASN A 295 3.15 -23.29 27.52
C ASN A 295 4.01 -24.57 27.48
N ILE A 296 4.77 -24.77 26.39
CA ILE A 296 5.65 -25.96 26.26
C ILE A 296 6.76 -25.94 27.30
N PHE A 297 7.41 -24.80 27.53
CA PHE A 297 8.44 -24.70 28.57
C PHE A 297 7.87 -24.81 29.98
N GLN A 298 6.69 -24.28 30.24
CA GLN A 298 6.02 -24.41 31.54
C GLN A 298 5.74 -25.88 31.85
N ILE A 299 5.20 -26.64 30.90
CA ILE A 299 4.94 -28.06 31.01
C ILE A 299 6.24 -28.86 31.19
N SER A 300 7.24 -28.52 30.37
CA SER A 300 8.56 -29.16 30.44
C SER A 300 9.20 -29.00 31.82
N VAL A 301 9.21 -27.77 32.33
CA VAL A 301 9.81 -27.45 33.62
C VAL A 301 8.99 -28.04 34.76
N ALA A 302 7.66 -28.05 34.70
CA ALA A 302 6.80 -28.69 35.71
C ALA A 302 7.05 -30.21 35.81
N GLY A 303 7.21 -30.91 34.68
CA GLY A 303 7.54 -32.32 34.64
C GLY A 303 8.94 -32.65 35.21
N ASP A 304 9.87 -31.72 35.08
CA ASP A 304 11.26 -31.89 35.57
C ASP A 304 11.50 -31.29 36.99
N ILE A 305 10.46 -30.80 37.66
CA ILE A 305 10.60 -30.15 39.01
C ILE A 305 11.30 -31.05 40.02
N ARG A 306 10.97 -32.36 40.08
CA ARG A 306 11.63 -33.31 40.93
C ARG A 306 13.13 -33.42 40.63
N PHE A 307 13.50 -33.49 39.37
CA PHE A 307 14.89 -33.50 38.92
C PHE A 307 15.62 -32.21 39.33
N TYR A 308 15.00 -31.06 39.15
CA TYR A 308 15.58 -29.78 39.57
C TYR A 308 15.70 -29.68 41.11
N GLY A 309 14.76 -30.27 41.85
CA GLY A 309 14.83 -30.42 43.29
C GLY A 309 16.04 -31.24 43.74
N LEU A 310 16.26 -32.38 43.11
CA LEU A 310 17.45 -33.23 43.35
C LEU A 310 18.75 -32.50 43.03
N LEU A 311 18.80 -31.72 41.94
CA LEU A 311 19.97 -30.90 41.64
C LEU A 311 20.25 -29.84 42.71
N LYS A 312 19.23 -29.29 43.35
CA LYS A 312 19.37 -28.35 44.48
C LYS A 312 19.91 -29.03 45.76
N THR A 313 19.55 -30.29 46.00
CA THR A 313 20.13 -31.03 47.15
C THR A 313 21.63 -31.23 47.02
N ILE A 314 22.11 -31.33 45.76
CA ILE A 314 23.56 -31.45 45.42
C ILE A 314 24.25 -30.07 45.38
N GLY A 315 23.53 -28.97 45.70
CA GLY A 315 24.09 -27.61 45.79
C GLY A 315 23.96 -26.73 44.54
N THR A 316 23.09 -27.08 43.55
CA THR A 316 22.84 -26.23 42.38
C THR A 316 22.10 -24.96 42.75
N THR A 317 22.64 -23.81 42.39
CA THR A 317 22.03 -22.49 42.68
C THR A 317 20.85 -22.17 41.79
N PRO A 318 19.91 -21.30 42.22
CA PRO A 318 18.81 -20.83 41.40
C PRO A 318 19.23 -20.18 40.08
N ARG A 319 20.40 -19.51 40.06
CA ARG A 319 20.98 -18.88 38.83
C ARG A 319 21.48 -19.97 37.86
N GLN A 320 22.05 -21.04 38.33
CA GLN A 320 22.50 -22.17 37.50
C GLN A 320 21.32 -22.92 36.88
N LEU A 321 20.22 -23.13 37.61
CA LEU A 321 18.99 -23.73 37.07
C LEU A 321 18.37 -22.90 35.95
N LYS A 322 18.23 -21.59 36.15
CA LYS A 322 17.77 -20.71 35.08
C LYS A 322 18.68 -20.79 33.83
N ARG A 323 19.98 -20.90 34.03
CA ARG A 323 20.96 -21.04 32.95
C ARG A 323 20.83 -22.39 32.24
N ILE A 324 20.53 -23.47 32.91
CA ILE A 324 20.27 -24.81 32.31
C ILE A 324 19.07 -24.70 31.37
N ILE A 325 17.92 -24.16 31.84
CA ILE A 325 16.69 -24.01 31.06
C ILE A 325 16.94 -23.12 29.85
N ARG A 326 17.62 -22.00 30.04
CA ARG A 326 17.94 -21.07 28.92
C ARG A 326 18.88 -21.73 27.90
N GLN A 327 19.86 -22.53 28.33
CA GLN A 327 20.73 -23.26 27.39
C GLN A 327 19.97 -24.38 26.66
N GLN A 328 19.03 -25.06 27.29
CA GLN A 328 18.15 -26.04 26.64
C GLN A 328 17.32 -25.32 25.56
N ALA A 329 16.72 -24.19 25.88
CA ALA A 329 15.96 -23.39 24.94
C ALA A 329 16.80 -22.97 23.70
N LEU A 330 18.01 -22.47 23.94
CA LEU A 330 18.92 -22.06 22.84
C LEU A 330 19.40 -23.25 21.99
N LEU A 331 19.59 -24.44 22.58
CA LEU A 331 19.93 -25.64 21.83
C LEU A 331 18.77 -26.15 20.95
N LEU A 332 17.53 -26.00 21.42
CA LEU A 332 16.33 -26.27 20.61
C LEU A 332 16.16 -25.25 19.47
N CYS A 333 16.52 -24.00 19.72
CA CYS A 333 16.54 -22.95 18.67
C CYS A 333 17.52 -23.28 17.55
N LEU A 334 18.66 -23.92 17.84
CA LEU A 334 19.65 -24.25 16.83
C LEU A 334 19.11 -25.17 15.72
N ILE A 335 18.07 -25.96 16.03
CA ILE A 335 17.39 -26.84 15.05
C ILE A 335 16.10 -26.20 14.59
N GLY A 336 15.30 -25.62 15.49
CA GLY A 336 13.98 -25.09 15.19
C GLY A 336 14.02 -23.84 14.30
N ILE A 337 14.96 -22.92 14.56
CA ILE A 337 15.06 -21.68 13.78
C ILE A 337 15.46 -21.96 12.34
N PRO A 338 16.54 -22.71 12.00
CA PRO A 338 16.88 -23.00 10.61
C PRO A 338 15.77 -23.72 9.85
N ALA A 339 15.08 -24.68 10.49
CA ALA A 339 13.94 -25.34 9.88
C ALA A 339 12.78 -24.36 9.60
N GLY A 340 12.49 -23.48 10.54
CA GLY A 340 11.46 -22.43 10.36
C GLY A 340 11.82 -21.41 9.29
N LEU A 341 13.09 -20.99 9.18
CA LEU A 341 13.59 -20.10 8.15
C LEU A 341 13.42 -20.71 6.74
N LEU A 342 13.86 -21.95 6.55
CA LEU A 342 13.76 -22.63 5.26
C LEU A 342 12.31 -22.80 4.82
N LEU A 343 11.46 -23.33 5.70
CA LEU A 343 10.05 -23.53 5.39
C LEU A 343 9.30 -22.21 5.22
N GLY A 344 9.59 -21.23 6.08
CA GLY A 344 8.93 -19.92 6.02
C GLY A 344 9.29 -19.13 4.77
N TYR A 345 10.56 -19.12 4.38
CA TYR A 345 11.01 -18.51 3.13
C TYR A 345 10.41 -19.23 1.92
N GLY A 346 10.41 -20.57 1.90
CA GLY A 346 9.81 -21.34 0.81
C GLY A 346 8.30 -21.08 0.66
N ILE A 347 7.54 -21.05 1.76
CA ILE A 347 6.13 -20.71 1.74
C ILE A 347 5.93 -19.25 1.24
N GLY A 348 6.69 -18.30 1.77
CA GLY A 348 6.63 -16.91 1.33
C GLY A 348 6.91 -16.78 -0.16
N ALA A 349 7.98 -17.40 -0.65
CA ALA A 349 8.37 -17.35 -2.07
C ALA A 349 7.33 -17.94 -3.02
N VAL A 350 6.65 -19.03 -2.61
CA VAL A 350 5.55 -19.64 -3.40
C VAL A 350 4.30 -18.77 -3.41
N LEU A 351 4.05 -18.03 -2.31
CA LEU A 351 2.85 -17.21 -2.18
C LEU A 351 2.97 -15.85 -2.87
N VAL A 352 4.16 -15.27 -2.95
CA VAL A 352 4.37 -13.95 -3.57
C VAL A 352 3.83 -13.88 -5.00
N PRO A 353 4.13 -14.80 -5.93
CA PRO A 353 3.56 -14.78 -7.28
C PRO A 353 2.03 -14.91 -7.29
N VAL A 354 1.46 -15.72 -6.37
CA VAL A 354 0.00 -15.88 -6.27
C VAL A 354 -0.66 -14.60 -5.80
N VAL A 355 -0.03 -13.88 -4.87
CA VAL A 355 -0.52 -12.58 -4.39
C VAL A 355 -0.41 -11.53 -5.49
N LEU A 356 0.72 -11.45 -6.19
CA LEU A 356 0.93 -10.48 -7.27
C LEU A 356 -0.05 -10.68 -8.43
N ARG A 357 -0.35 -11.92 -8.82
CA ARG A 357 -1.39 -12.23 -9.82
C ARG A 357 -2.80 -11.78 -9.42
N SER A 358 -3.02 -11.56 -8.14
CA SER A 358 -4.30 -11.04 -7.61
C SER A 358 -4.29 -9.53 -7.42
N THR A 359 -3.31 -8.83 -7.99
CA THR A 359 -3.17 -7.37 -7.96
C THR A 359 -2.85 -6.88 -9.37
N GLN A 360 -3.07 -5.60 -9.64
CA GLN A 360 -2.64 -4.95 -10.89
C GLN A 360 -1.11 -4.98 -11.10
N LEU A 361 -0.36 -5.43 -10.09
CA LEU A 361 1.09 -5.61 -10.18
C LEU A 361 1.50 -6.90 -10.92
N ASP A 362 0.55 -7.66 -11.53
CA ASP A 362 0.86 -8.83 -12.36
C ASP A 362 1.37 -8.42 -13.75
N THR A 363 2.45 -7.68 -13.75
CA THR A 363 3.17 -7.24 -14.96
C THR A 363 4.18 -8.29 -15.47
N GLY A 364 4.04 -9.54 -15.03
CA GLY A 364 5.04 -10.59 -15.30
C GLY A 364 6.33 -10.46 -14.47
N ILE A 365 6.48 -9.38 -13.70
CA ILE A 365 7.70 -9.11 -12.91
C ILE A 365 7.47 -9.47 -11.45
N THR A 366 7.87 -10.68 -11.07
CA THR A 366 7.85 -11.12 -9.68
C THR A 366 9.25 -11.03 -9.09
N THR A 367 9.47 -10.12 -8.15
CA THR A 367 10.73 -9.99 -7.44
C THR A 367 10.62 -10.63 -6.05
N ILE A 368 11.25 -11.80 -5.87
CA ILE A 368 11.35 -12.44 -4.56
C ILE A 368 12.54 -11.85 -3.83
N SER A 369 12.28 -11.12 -2.73
CA SER A 369 13.32 -10.48 -1.94
C SER A 369 14.22 -11.50 -1.25
N THR A 370 15.53 -11.34 -1.41
CA THR A 370 16.57 -12.08 -0.69
C THR A 370 17.23 -11.24 0.41
N SER A 371 16.57 -10.15 0.81
CA SER A 371 17.12 -9.21 1.80
C SER A 371 17.56 -9.91 3.08
N PRO A 372 18.78 -9.63 3.59
CA PRO A 372 19.26 -10.14 4.88
C PRO A 372 18.32 -9.82 6.05
N VAL A 373 17.51 -8.76 5.93
CA VAL A 373 16.53 -8.35 6.95
C VAL A 373 15.50 -9.44 7.21
N ILE A 374 15.09 -10.22 6.18
CA ILE A 374 14.18 -11.36 6.32
C ILE A 374 14.74 -12.36 7.32
N PHE A 375 15.97 -12.76 7.12
CA PHE A 375 16.61 -13.82 7.91
C PHE A 375 17.04 -13.32 9.29
N VAL A 376 17.74 -12.21 9.36
CA VAL A 376 18.21 -11.61 10.62
C VAL A 376 17.04 -11.18 11.50
N GLY A 377 16.05 -10.50 10.92
CA GLY A 377 14.83 -10.09 11.61
C GLY A 377 14.09 -11.29 12.20
N SER A 378 13.81 -12.31 11.37
CA SER A 378 13.13 -13.53 11.84
C SER A 378 13.89 -14.26 12.96
N VAL A 379 15.22 -14.37 12.87
CA VAL A 379 16.04 -14.95 13.92
C VAL A 379 15.95 -14.14 15.21
N LEU A 380 16.06 -12.83 15.14
CA LEU A 380 15.97 -11.93 16.29
C LEU A 380 14.60 -12.03 16.98
N PHE A 381 13.52 -11.96 16.21
CA PHE A 381 12.14 -12.09 16.74
C PHE A 381 11.90 -13.47 17.36
N ALA A 382 12.34 -14.55 16.68
CA ALA A 382 12.21 -15.91 17.21
C ALA A 382 13.01 -16.10 18.51
N LEU A 383 14.27 -15.63 18.56
CA LEU A 383 15.10 -15.68 19.76
C LEU A 383 14.51 -14.87 20.92
N LEU A 384 14.02 -13.66 20.65
CA LEU A 384 13.34 -12.81 21.61
C LEU A 384 12.13 -13.54 22.22
N THR A 385 11.28 -14.08 21.36
CA THR A 385 10.08 -14.82 21.75
C THR A 385 10.41 -16.03 22.63
N VAL A 386 11.41 -16.83 22.25
CA VAL A 386 11.87 -18.00 23.03
C VAL A 386 12.45 -17.58 24.37
N LEU A 387 13.30 -16.56 24.42
CA LEU A 387 13.92 -16.08 25.65
C LEU A 387 12.91 -15.50 26.65
N LEU A 388 11.92 -14.76 26.14
CA LEU A 388 10.80 -14.27 26.96
C LEU A 388 9.95 -15.42 27.49
N SER A 389 9.64 -16.41 26.65
CA SER A 389 8.80 -17.58 26.98
C SER A 389 9.42 -18.48 28.05
N CYS A 390 10.72 -18.69 28.02
CA CYS A 390 11.41 -19.54 29.03
C CYS A 390 11.72 -18.83 30.35
N SER A 391 11.55 -17.50 30.45
CA SER A 391 11.89 -16.70 31.63
C SER A 391 11.05 -17.05 32.87
N LYS A 392 9.69 -17.07 32.73
CA LYS A 392 8.77 -17.41 33.85
C LYS A 392 8.92 -18.87 34.32
N PRO A 393 8.92 -19.89 33.42
CA PRO A 393 9.20 -21.28 33.80
C PRO A 393 10.54 -21.44 34.51
N GLY A 394 11.60 -20.79 34.03
CA GLY A 394 12.91 -20.79 34.67
C GLY A 394 12.91 -20.18 36.09
N LYS A 395 12.10 -19.13 36.32
CA LYS A 395 11.89 -18.57 37.67
C LYS A 395 11.14 -19.54 38.59
N MET A 396 10.15 -20.26 38.04
CA MET A 396 9.39 -21.27 38.79
C MET A 396 10.30 -22.39 39.27
N ALA A 397 11.09 -23.01 38.39
CA ALA A 397 12.08 -24.04 38.78
C ALA A 397 13.11 -23.55 39.82
N ALA A 398 13.52 -22.28 39.69
CA ALA A 398 14.47 -21.67 40.61
C ALA A 398 13.91 -21.39 42.01
N LYS A 399 12.58 -21.22 42.17
CA LYS A 399 11.93 -20.91 43.47
C LYS A 399 11.57 -22.15 44.28
N VAL A 400 11.25 -23.29 43.63
CA VAL A 400 10.84 -24.52 44.34
C VAL A 400 11.95 -25.03 45.28
N SER A 401 11.59 -25.33 46.54
CA SER A 401 12.52 -25.93 47.52
C SER A 401 12.72 -27.43 47.25
N PRO A 402 13.85 -28.06 47.71
CA PRO A 402 14.06 -29.49 47.56
C PRO A 402 12.96 -30.33 48.15
N VAL A 403 12.42 -29.95 49.32
CA VAL A 403 11.33 -30.64 50.02
C VAL A 403 10.00 -30.49 49.29
N GLU A 404 9.73 -29.32 48.74
CA GLU A 404 8.54 -29.13 47.92
C GLU A 404 8.64 -29.89 46.59
N ALA A 405 9.83 -30.03 46.03
CA ALA A 405 10.04 -30.76 44.78
C ALA A 405 9.74 -32.25 44.89
N THR A 406 10.04 -32.87 46.02
CA THR A 406 9.74 -34.30 46.30
C THR A 406 8.23 -34.53 46.47
N LYS A 407 7.50 -33.55 47.02
CA LYS A 407 6.04 -33.56 47.23
C LYS A 407 5.24 -32.87 46.09
N TYR A 408 5.93 -32.40 45.08
CA TYR A 408 5.28 -31.65 43.99
C TYR A 408 4.35 -32.56 43.20
N THR A 409 3.09 -32.26 43.32
CA THR A 409 2.04 -32.77 42.46
C THR A 409 1.47 -31.58 41.67
N ASP A 410 1.21 -31.77 40.37
CA ASP A 410 0.68 -30.72 39.48
C ASP A 410 -0.73 -30.20 39.91
N ALA A 411 -1.32 -30.86 40.92
CA ALA A 411 -2.57 -30.47 41.52
C ALA A 411 -2.32 -29.47 42.67
N MET A 412 -2.59 -28.18 42.42
CA MET A 412 -2.73 -27.21 43.50
C MET A 412 -3.79 -27.69 44.45
N GLN A 413 -3.38 -28.00 45.71
CA GLN A 413 -4.33 -28.26 46.81
C GLN A 413 -5.12 -26.97 47.04
N THR A 414 -6.36 -26.92 46.55
CA THR A 414 -7.32 -25.90 46.94
C THR A 414 -7.62 -26.02 48.43
N LYS A 415 -7.30 -25.01 49.22
CA LYS A 415 -7.55 -24.92 50.66
C LYS A 415 -9.04 -24.88 51.07
N LYS A 416 -9.98 -24.95 50.11
CA LYS A 416 -11.42 -25.02 50.38
C LYS A 416 -11.94 -26.43 50.13
N LYS A 417 -12.30 -27.11 51.23
CA LYS A 417 -13.13 -28.32 51.23
C LYS A 417 -14.52 -27.94 50.68
N GLN A 418 -14.77 -28.14 49.41
CA GLN A 418 -16.12 -28.13 48.87
C GLN A 418 -16.66 -29.59 48.98
N ARG A 419 -17.53 -29.82 49.92
CA ARG A 419 -18.34 -31.03 49.94
C ARG A 419 -19.48 -30.85 48.94
N SER A 420 -19.41 -31.53 47.80
CA SER A 420 -20.54 -31.69 46.89
C SER A 420 -21.22 -33.01 47.20
N THR A 421 -22.49 -32.96 47.53
CA THR A 421 -23.37 -34.14 47.75
C THR A 421 -24.04 -34.63 46.47
N ARG A 422 -23.77 -34.00 45.31
CA ARG A 422 -24.34 -34.38 44.00
C ARG A 422 -23.47 -35.46 43.33
N GLY A 423 -24.11 -36.52 42.84
CA GLY A 423 -23.47 -37.63 42.15
C GLY A 423 -22.52 -37.16 41.00
N ALA A 424 -21.43 -37.89 40.84
CA ALA A 424 -20.36 -37.55 39.90
C ALA A 424 -20.74 -37.90 38.43
N LYS A 425 -21.50 -37.04 37.75
CA LYS A 425 -21.74 -37.16 36.31
C LYS A 425 -20.46 -36.82 35.55
N LEU A 426 -20.15 -37.53 34.44
CA LEU A 426 -18.92 -37.40 33.66
C LEU A 426 -18.62 -35.96 33.19
N HIS A 427 -19.66 -35.23 32.75
CA HIS A 427 -19.50 -33.84 32.36
C HIS A 427 -19.15 -32.90 33.53
N GLN A 428 -19.65 -33.15 34.73
CA GLN A 428 -19.32 -32.37 35.94
C GLN A 428 -17.87 -32.61 36.38
N MET A 429 -17.41 -33.88 36.26
CA MET A 429 -16.00 -34.19 36.49
C MET A 429 -15.09 -33.53 35.50
N ALA A 430 -15.42 -33.52 34.21
CA ALA A 430 -14.68 -32.83 33.15
C ALA A 430 -14.61 -31.33 33.41
N PHE A 431 -15.71 -30.68 33.76
CA PHE A 431 -15.74 -29.25 34.08
C PHE A 431 -14.92 -28.91 35.34
N ALA A 432 -15.01 -29.71 36.38
CA ALA A 432 -14.20 -29.54 37.60
C ALA A 432 -12.68 -29.65 37.33
N ASN A 433 -12.28 -30.49 36.37
CA ASN A 433 -10.89 -30.64 35.95
C ASN A 433 -10.32 -29.38 35.30
N LEU A 434 -11.09 -28.66 34.49
CA LEU A 434 -10.68 -27.36 33.95
C LEU A 434 -10.38 -26.34 35.05
N GLY A 435 -11.15 -26.38 36.15
CA GLY A 435 -10.98 -25.50 37.31
C GLY A 435 -9.77 -25.83 38.20
N ARG A 436 -9.17 -27.02 38.07
CA ARG A 436 -8.00 -27.45 38.89
C ARG A 436 -6.71 -26.71 38.54
N ASN A 437 -6.51 -26.39 37.27
CA ASN A 437 -5.34 -25.61 36.80
C ASN A 437 -5.80 -24.43 35.95
N LYS A 438 -6.37 -23.42 36.61
CA LYS A 438 -6.93 -22.23 35.94
C LYS A 438 -5.94 -21.52 35.00
N GLN A 439 -4.67 -21.40 35.39
CA GLN A 439 -3.67 -20.72 34.56
C GLN A 439 -3.44 -21.44 33.23
N LYS A 440 -3.37 -22.77 33.23
CA LYS A 440 -3.22 -23.59 32.03
C LYS A 440 -4.46 -23.51 31.15
N THR A 441 -5.65 -23.61 31.75
CA THR A 441 -6.94 -23.52 31.06
C THR A 441 -7.08 -22.15 30.35
N VAL A 442 -6.87 -21.05 31.07
CA VAL A 442 -6.95 -19.69 30.51
C VAL A 442 -5.96 -19.52 29.39
N LEU A 443 -4.73 -19.99 29.54
CA LEU A 443 -3.69 -19.83 28.51
C LEU A 443 -4.06 -20.55 27.19
N VAL A 444 -4.61 -21.77 27.28
CA VAL A 444 -5.07 -22.52 26.09
C VAL A 444 -6.28 -21.84 25.45
N VAL A 445 -7.26 -21.46 26.28
CA VAL A 445 -8.48 -20.78 25.82
C VAL A 445 -8.14 -19.46 25.14
N VAL A 446 -7.25 -18.64 25.73
CA VAL A 446 -6.83 -17.36 25.14
C VAL A 446 -6.07 -17.57 23.84
N SER A 447 -5.17 -18.56 23.76
CA SER A 447 -4.41 -18.85 22.54
C SER A 447 -5.31 -19.27 21.37
N LEU A 448 -6.32 -20.10 21.63
CA LEU A 448 -7.29 -20.51 20.61
C LEU A 448 -8.25 -19.36 20.26
N ALA A 449 -8.73 -18.64 21.29
CA ALA A 449 -9.63 -17.51 21.08
C ALA A 449 -8.98 -16.43 20.23
N LEU A 450 -7.70 -16.14 20.44
CA LEU A 450 -6.95 -15.15 19.68
C LEU A 450 -6.88 -15.51 18.18
N SER A 451 -6.67 -16.79 17.85
CA SER A 451 -6.67 -17.26 16.45
C SER A 451 -8.03 -17.05 15.78
N VAL A 452 -9.13 -17.33 16.51
CA VAL A 452 -10.50 -17.10 15.98
C VAL A 452 -10.81 -15.62 15.87
N THR A 453 -10.39 -14.82 16.86
CA THR A 453 -10.59 -13.35 16.83
C THR A 453 -9.86 -12.70 15.65
N LEU A 454 -8.62 -13.14 15.36
CA LEU A 454 -7.88 -12.65 14.19
C LEU A 454 -8.54 -13.05 12.88
N PHE A 455 -9.03 -14.29 12.79
CA PHE A 455 -9.79 -14.72 11.61
C PHE A 455 -11.06 -13.90 11.42
N ASN A 456 -11.82 -13.67 12.52
CA ASN A 456 -13.00 -12.81 12.47
C ASN A 456 -12.66 -11.36 12.11
N ALA A 457 -11.56 -10.81 12.64
CA ALA A 457 -11.10 -9.46 12.31
C ALA A 457 -10.72 -9.34 10.82
N LEU A 458 -10.04 -10.35 10.27
CA LEU A 458 -9.74 -10.39 8.83
C LEU A 458 -11.01 -10.42 7.97
N CYS A 459 -11.97 -11.29 8.33
CA CYS A 459 -13.23 -11.38 7.59
C CYS A 459 -14.05 -10.08 7.69
N ALA A 460 -14.06 -9.44 8.87
CA ALA A 460 -14.71 -8.15 9.07
C ALA A 460 -14.00 -7.02 8.29
N PHE A 461 -12.66 -7.05 8.23
CA PHE A 461 -11.88 -6.11 7.44
C PHE A 461 -12.19 -6.24 5.95
N VAL A 462 -12.04 -7.43 5.37
CA VAL A 462 -12.29 -7.63 3.94
C VAL A 462 -13.78 -7.47 3.57
N GLY A 463 -14.67 -7.83 4.49
CA GLY A 463 -16.12 -7.65 4.33
C GLY A 463 -16.60 -6.21 4.53
N GLY A 464 -15.77 -5.35 5.10
CA GLY A 464 -16.01 -3.92 5.29
C GLY A 464 -15.67 -3.07 4.07
N PHE A 465 -14.97 -3.61 3.08
CA PHE A 465 -14.71 -2.89 1.83
C PHE A 465 -16.01 -2.74 1.01
N SER A 466 -16.41 -1.49 0.74
CA SER A 466 -17.55 -1.15 -0.09
C SER A 466 -17.14 -1.01 -1.55
N MET A 467 -17.58 -1.94 -2.40
CA MET A 467 -17.34 -1.85 -3.84
C MET A 467 -18.04 -0.64 -4.44
N GLU A 468 -19.21 -0.29 -3.96
CA GLU A 468 -19.99 0.84 -4.45
C GLU A 468 -19.25 2.17 -4.23
N LYS A 469 -18.74 2.40 -3.01
CA LYS A 469 -17.92 3.59 -2.72
C LYS A 469 -16.66 3.63 -3.57
N TYR A 470 -15.97 2.50 -3.72
CA TYR A 470 -14.76 2.44 -4.54
C TYR A 470 -15.05 2.76 -6.00
N VAL A 471 -16.06 2.12 -6.61
CA VAL A 471 -16.41 2.31 -8.01
C VAL A 471 -16.91 3.73 -8.27
N SER A 472 -17.78 4.27 -7.39
CA SER A 472 -18.34 5.62 -7.56
C SER A 472 -17.28 6.74 -7.48
N SER A 473 -16.18 6.50 -6.75
CA SER A 473 -15.08 7.48 -6.71
C SER A 473 -14.13 7.38 -7.90
N MET A 474 -14.03 6.19 -8.52
CA MET A 474 -13.20 5.98 -9.71
C MET A 474 -13.90 6.50 -10.97
N THR A 475 -15.19 6.21 -11.13
CA THR A 475 -15.96 6.64 -12.29
C THR A 475 -17.43 6.89 -11.95
N CYS A 476 -17.98 7.99 -12.48
CA CYS A 476 -19.38 8.37 -12.29
C CYS A 476 -20.33 7.74 -13.30
N ALA A 477 -19.82 7.18 -14.39
CA ALA A 477 -20.61 6.57 -15.47
C ALA A 477 -20.10 5.17 -15.80
N ASP A 478 -20.91 4.38 -16.51
CA ASP A 478 -20.49 3.07 -16.96
C ASP A 478 -19.29 3.17 -17.89
N PHE A 479 -19.25 4.21 -18.75
CA PHE A 479 -18.13 4.49 -19.64
C PHE A 479 -17.85 5.99 -19.71
N ILE A 480 -16.56 6.33 -19.76
CA ILE A 480 -16.05 7.66 -20.05
C ILE A 480 -15.03 7.52 -21.16
N VAL A 481 -15.19 8.24 -22.26
CA VAL A 481 -14.32 8.16 -23.43
C VAL A 481 -13.74 9.54 -23.73
N SER A 482 -12.44 9.60 -23.94
CA SER A 482 -11.71 10.79 -24.35
C SER A 482 -10.35 10.43 -24.95
N THR A 483 -9.50 11.43 -25.16
CA THR A 483 -8.10 11.23 -25.54
C THR A 483 -7.23 10.90 -24.32
N PRO A 484 -6.03 10.36 -24.50
CA PRO A 484 -5.07 10.14 -23.42
C PRO A 484 -4.76 11.37 -22.59
N ASP A 485 -4.75 12.56 -23.19
CA ASP A 485 -4.47 13.81 -22.49
C ASP A 485 -5.52 14.14 -21.44
N TYR A 486 -6.79 13.84 -21.69
CA TYR A 486 -7.84 13.98 -20.68
C TYR A 486 -7.53 13.13 -19.44
N PHE A 487 -7.23 11.83 -19.62
CA PHE A 487 -6.97 10.91 -18.50
C PHE A 487 -5.65 11.18 -17.79
N ARG A 488 -4.71 11.87 -18.43
CA ARG A 488 -3.43 12.31 -17.86
C ARG A 488 -3.46 13.72 -17.29
N TYR A 489 -4.60 14.40 -17.42
CA TYR A 489 -4.76 15.81 -17.04
C TYR A 489 -3.79 16.76 -17.76
N ASN A 490 -3.43 16.45 -19.00
CA ASN A 490 -2.59 17.31 -19.83
C ASN A 490 -3.45 18.34 -20.55
N PRO A 491 -3.03 19.62 -20.60
CA PRO A 491 -3.67 20.61 -21.46
C PRO A 491 -3.61 20.15 -22.92
N ALA A 492 -4.71 20.18 -23.62
CA ALA A 492 -4.79 19.88 -25.04
C ALA A 492 -5.66 20.88 -25.77
N ASP A 493 -5.31 21.19 -27.02
CA ASP A 493 -6.11 22.05 -27.88
C ASP A 493 -7.36 21.35 -28.40
N GLU A 494 -7.33 20.02 -28.48
CA GLU A 494 -8.43 19.17 -28.89
C GLU A 494 -8.42 17.88 -28.06
N PHE A 495 -9.61 17.43 -27.67
CA PHE A 495 -9.84 16.17 -27.04
C PHE A 495 -10.66 15.27 -27.98
N ILE A 496 -11.78 14.74 -27.54
CA ILE A 496 -12.68 13.95 -28.39
C ILE A 496 -13.44 14.85 -29.37
N THR A 497 -13.57 14.42 -30.65
CA THR A 497 -14.28 15.21 -31.65
C THR A 497 -15.78 14.91 -31.68
N PRO A 498 -16.62 15.83 -32.18
CA PRO A 498 -18.05 15.58 -32.34
C PRO A 498 -18.35 14.34 -33.18
N GLU A 499 -17.59 14.13 -34.28
CA GLU A 499 -17.76 12.97 -35.16
C GLU A 499 -17.48 11.64 -34.43
N GLN A 500 -16.46 11.61 -33.55
CA GLN A 500 -16.15 10.46 -32.74
C GLN A 500 -17.25 10.18 -31.69
N ILE A 501 -17.82 11.25 -31.11
CA ILE A 501 -18.95 11.14 -30.19
C ILE A 501 -20.17 10.55 -30.93
N GLU A 502 -20.52 11.04 -32.10
CA GLU A 502 -21.62 10.51 -32.90
C GLU A 502 -21.40 9.05 -33.29
N GLU A 503 -20.18 8.67 -33.66
CA GLU A 503 -19.83 7.28 -33.96
C GLU A 503 -20.01 6.36 -32.75
N ILE A 504 -19.53 6.76 -31.56
CA ILE A 504 -19.69 6.01 -30.32
C ILE A 504 -21.17 5.89 -29.95
N ALA A 505 -21.92 6.99 -29.99
CA ALA A 505 -23.35 7.04 -29.69
C ALA A 505 -24.18 6.15 -30.62
N ALA A 506 -23.83 6.08 -31.92
CA ALA A 506 -24.49 5.22 -32.87
C ALA A 506 -24.24 3.71 -32.66
N ASN A 507 -23.13 3.34 -32.04
CA ASN A 507 -22.70 1.96 -31.83
C ASN A 507 -22.89 1.46 -30.39
N THR A 508 -23.38 2.31 -29.47
CA THR A 508 -23.65 1.98 -28.08
C THR A 508 -25.12 2.25 -27.73
N LYS A 509 -25.67 1.47 -26.80
CA LYS A 509 -27.07 1.61 -26.34
C LYS A 509 -27.07 2.36 -24.99
N ALA A 510 -26.93 3.66 -25.05
CA ALA A 510 -26.92 4.49 -23.86
C ALA A 510 -28.34 4.70 -23.30
N SER A 511 -28.51 4.54 -21.99
CA SER A 511 -29.72 4.96 -21.26
C SER A 511 -29.63 6.43 -20.83
N LEU A 512 -28.43 6.91 -20.53
CA LEU A 512 -28.09 8.30 -20.30
C LEU A 512 -26.76 8.57 -20.99
N SER A 513 -26.61 9.69 -21.65
CA SER A 513 -25.35 10.12 -22.24
C SER A 513 -25.24 11.61 -22.30
N GLY A 514 -24.02 12.11 -22.36
CA GLY A 514 -23.76 13.53 -22.55
C GLY A 514 -22.29 13.83 -22.71
N THR A 515 -22.02 15.06 -23.08
CA THR A 515 -20.68 15.60 -23.34
C THR A 515 -20.30 16.59 -22.24
N GLY A 516 -19.09 16.47 -21.73
CA GLY A 516 -18.45 17.53 -20.95
C GLY A 516 -17.51 18.33 -21.85
N TYR A 517 -17.47 19.64 -21.64
CA TYR A 517 -16.73 20.58 -22.48
C TYR A 517 -15.69 21.35 -21.68
N ALA A 518 -14.56 21.63 -22.27
CA ALA A 518 -13.55 22.52 -21.74
C ALA A 518 -13.73 23.93 -22.33
N VAL A 519 -13.45 24.95 -21.52
CA VAL A 519 -13.39 26.35 -21.96
C VAL A 519 -11.97 26.69 -22.35
N ARG A 520 -11.72 26.98 -23.64
CA ARG A 520 -10.37 27.29 -24.16
C ARG A 520 -9.82 28.64 -23.72
N LYS A 521 -10.71 29.60 -23.47
CA LYS A 521 -10.33 30.96 -23.10
C LYS A 521 -10.14 31.08 -21.61
N PRO A 522 -9.23 31.96 -21.14
CA PRO A 522 -9.04 32.23 -19.73
C PRO A 522 -10.36 32.70 -19.09
N ALA A 523 -10.73 32.03 -17.98
CA ALA A 523 -11.89 32.37 -17.18
C ALA A 523 -11.47 32.54 -15.69
N TYR A 524 -12.03 33.55 -15.05
CA TYR A 524 -11.71 33.91 -13.67
C TYR A 524 -12.99 34.18 -12.89
N LEU A 525 -13.06 33.70 -11.64
CA LEU A 525 -14.12 34.08 -10.70
C LEU A 525 -13.59 35.09 -9.68
N TRP A 526 -14.42 36.07 -9.39
CA TRP A 526 -14.14 37.02 -8.31
C TRP A 526 -14.62 36.46 -6.98
N MET A 527 -13.75 36.45 -6.01
CA MET A 527 -13.98 35.92 -4.65
C MET A 527 -13.41 36.86 -3.60
N THR A 528 -13.80 36.68 -2.36
CA THR A 528 -13.26 37.48 -1.26
C THR A 528 -11.81 37.10 -1.00
N GLU A 529 -10.96 38.09 -0.69
CA GLU A 529 -9.56 37.84 -0.35
C GLU A 529 -9.43 36.90 0.84
N ASP A 530 -10.33 37.00 1.84
CA ASP A 530 -10.33 36.12 3.01
C ASP A 530 -10.57 34.65 2.64
N ALA A 531 -11.49 34.38 1.71
CA ALA A 531 -11.76 33.03 1.23
C ALA A 531 -10.53 32.43 0.54
N LEU A 532 -9.88 33.18 -0.34
CA LEU A 532 -8.68 32.73 -1.04
C LEU A 532 -7.50 32.52 -0.09
N ARG A 533 -7.31 33.42 0.90
CA ARG A 533 -6.28 33.26 1.93
C ARG A 533 -6.47 32.00 2.76
N GLN A 534 -7.70 31.61 3.09
CA GLN A 534 -7.98 30.38 3.82
C GLN A 534 -7.60 29.12 3.03
N ASP A 535 -7.80 29.14 1.72
CA ASP A 535 -7.43 28.01 0.88
C ASP A 535 -5.92 27.86 0.76
N TYR A 536 -5.22 28.93 0.42
CA TYR A 536 -3.76 28.90 0.29
C TYR A 536 -3.00 28.67 1.60
N ALA A 537 -3.52 29.12 2.74
CA ALA A 537 -2.89 28.90 4.04
C ALA A 537 -2.67 27.43 4.41
N ARG A 538 -3.27 26.51 3.65
CA ARG A 538 -3.03 25.07 3.79
C ARG A 538 -1.70 24.62 3.18
N TYR A 539 -1.19 25.38 2.21
CA TYR A 539 -0.05 24.99 1.37
C TYR A 539 1.11 25.97 1.44
N GLU A 540 0.87 27.22 1.81
CA GLU A 540 1.82 28.31 1.81
C GLU A 540 2.07 28.89 3.20
N SER A 541 3.29 29.34 3.45
CA SER A 541 3.60 30.14 4.63
C SER A 541 2.95 31.54 4.57
N ALA A 542 2.79 32.21 5.71
CA ALA A 542 2.18 33.53 5.75
C ALA A 542 2.89 34.56 4.85
N GLU A 543 4.22 34.48 4.72
CA GLU A 543 5.03 35.38 3.91
C GLU A 543 4.84 35.11 2.40
N GLN A 544 4.78 33.83 1.99
CA GLN A 544 4.47 33.43 0.63
C GLN A 544 3.04 33.83 0.24
N LEU A 545 2.09 33.66 1.15
CA LEU A 545 0.70 34.00 0.97
C LEU A 545 0.51 35.50 0.74
N ASP A 546 1.17 36.38 1.53
CA ASP A 546 1.13 37.83 1.34
C ASP A 546 1.73 38.25 -0.01
N SER A 547 2.83 37.64 -0.39
CA SER A 547 3.46 37.85 -1.71
C SER A 547 2.52 37.41 -2.84
N HIS A 548 1.85 36.28 -2.68
CA HIS A 548 0.91 35.75 -3.68
C HIS A 548 -0.30 36.67 -3.84
N MET A 549 -0.95 37.05 -2.72
CA MET A 549 -2.11 37.93 -2.75
C MET A 549 -1.79 39.28 -3.39
N SER A 550 -0.62 39.85 -3.16
CA SER A 550 -0.21 41.13 -3.76
C SER A 550 -0.10 41.12 -5.29
N ARG A 551 0.01 39.97 -5.90
CA ARG A 551 0.13 39.78 -7.35
C ARG A 551 -1.21 39.61 -8.09
N LEU A 552 -2.29 39.37 -7.33
CA LEU A 552 -3.62 39.19 -7.89
C LEU A 552 -4.26 40.54 -8.24
N GLU A 553 -5.20 40.54 -9.18
CA GLU A 553 -6.01 41.73 -9.44
C GLU A 553 -7.08 41.88 -8.35
N HIS A 554 -7.23 43.10 -7.83
CA HIS A 554 -8.17 43.45 -6.77
C HIS A 554 -9.27 44.38 -7.26
N ARG A 555 -10.51 44.12 -6.80
CA ARG A 555 -11.67 45.02 -6.91
C ARG A 555 -12.30 45.21 -5.50
N GLY A 556 -11.83 46.17 -4.76
CA GLY A 556 -12.25 46.35 -3.37
C GLY A 556 -11.70 45.22 -2.49
N ASN A 557 -12.59 44.43 -1.87
CA ASN A 557 -12.25 43.24 -1.07
C ASN A 557 -12.32 41.96 -1.88
N MET A 558 -12.50 42.03 -3.19
CA MET A 558 -12.54 40.89 -4.10
C MET A 558 -11.24 40.76 -4.82
N VAL A 559 -10.80 39.53 -4.98
CA VAL A 559 -9.62 39.13 -5.76
C VAL A 559 -10.03 38.21 -6.90
N MET A 560 -9.26 38.24 -7.97
CA MET A 560 -9.50 37.46 -9.17
C MET A 560 -8.79 36.11 -9.06
N GLY A 561 -9.56 35.03 -8.95
CA GLY A 561 -9.05 33.66 -8.95
C GLY A 561 -9.22 33.00 -10.31
N LYS A 562 -8.18 32.34 -10.85
CA LYS A 562 -8.30 31.52 -12.05
C LYS A 562 -9.16 30.30 -11.72
N THR A 563 -10.32 30.21 -12.34
CA THR A 563 -11.28 29.14 -12.10
C THR A 563 -11.27 28.12 -13.23
N ARG A 564 -11.71 26.94 -12.91
CA ARG A 564 -12.12 25.94 -13.87
C ARG A 564 -13.64 25.98 -14.01
N ILE A 565 -14.12 26.14 -15.25
CA ILE A 565 -15.52 26.05 -15.58
C ILE A 565 -15.74 24.71 -16.28
N GLU A 566 -16.50 23.84 -15.65
CA GLU A 566 -16.98 22.59 -16.24
C GLU A 566 -18.30 22.85 -16.94
N ALA A 567 -18.25 22.89 -18.24
CA ALA A 567 -19.44 23.05 -19.07
C ALA A 567 -20.00 21.67 -19.41
N LEU A 568 -21.24 21.41 -19.03
CA LEU A 568 -21.85 20.09 -19.14
C LEU A 568 -23.14 20.12 -19.94
N ASP A 569 -23.41 19.07 -20.71
CA ASP A 569 -24.75 18.81 -21.24
C ASP A 569 -25.75 18.67 -20.09
N ASN A 570 -26.98 19.16 -20.29
CA ASN A 570 -28.01 19.14 -19.25
C ASN A 570 -28.35 17.73 -18.73
N SER A 571 -28.15 16.68 -19.56
CA SER A 571 -28.33 15.28 -19.18
C SER A 571 -27.32 14.82 -18.11
N LEU A 572 -26.19 15.50 -17.98
CA LEU A 572 -25.13 15.14 -17.03
C LEU A 572 -25.36 15.72 -15.64
N PHE A 573 -26.28 16.64 -15.47
CA PHE A 573 -26.61 17.20 -14.16
C PHE A 573 -27.14 16.16 -13.19
N ASP A 574 -27.71 15.07 -13.66
CA ASP A 574 -28.13 13.93 -12.84
C ASP A 574 -26.96 13.20 -12.16
N LYS A 575 -25.72 13.43 -12.63
CA LYS A 575 -24.48 12.89 -12.02
C LYS A 575 -23.93 13.75 -10.91
N LEU A 576 -24.41 14.97 -10.74
CA LEU A 576 -23.97 15.89 -9.69
C LEU A 576 -24.71 15.57 -8.39
N GLN A 577 -23.97 15.54 -7.28
CA GLN A 577 -24.59 15.47 -5.95
C GLN A 577 -24.85 16.90 -5.45
N VAL A 578 -26.12 17.31 -5.39
CA VAL A 578 -26.51 18.60 -4.82
C VAL A 578 -26.45 18.55 -3.30
N LEU A 579 -25.66 19.42 -2.72
CA LEU A 579 -25.48 19.52 -1.25
C LEU A 579 -26.35 20.64 -0.67
N ASP A 580 -26.51 21.73 -1.39
CA ASP A 580 -27.37 22.86 -1.01
C ASP A 580 -27.92 23.53 -2.27
N GLY A 581 -29.13 24.06 -2.21
CA GLY A 581 -29.78 24.73 -3.31
C GLY A 581 -30.50 23.81 -4.31
N ASP A 582 -30.65 24.29 -5.56
CA ASP A 582 -31.33 23.60 -6.65
C ASP A 582 -30.67 23.91 -7.99
N ILE A 583 -30.36 22.88 -8.77
CA ILE A 583 -29.75 23.01 -10.11
C ILE A 583 -30.78 23.28 -11.22
N SER A 584 -32.08 23.13 -10.95
CA SER A 584 -33.15 23.33 -11.95
C SER A 584 -33.05 24.68 -12.70
N PRO A 585 -32.66 25.82 -12.09
CA PRO A 585 -32.47 27.06 -12.80
C PRO A 585 -31.44 27.01 -13.93
N MET A 586 -30.45 26.09 -13.86
CA MET A 586 -29.44 25.93 -14.92
C MET A 586 -30.00 25.24 -16.18
N LEU A 587 -31.15 24.57 -16.07
CA LEU A 587 -31.83 23.91 -17.20
C LEU A 587 -32.68 24.86 -18.02
N GLU A 588 -32.98 26.06 -17.48
CA GLU A 588 -33.78 27.06 -18.20
C GLU A 588 -32.97 27.72 -19.33
N PRO A 589 -33.54 27.93 -20.50
CA PRO A 589 -32.87 28.66 -21.56
C PRO A 589 -32.47 30.09 -21.12
N ASP A 590 -31.35 30.58 -21.61
CA ASP A 590 -30.85 31.94 -21.35
C ASP A 590 -30.69 32.30 -19.87
N ASN A 591 -30.46 31.29 -18.99
CA ASN A 591 -30.26 31.49 -17.56
C ASN A 591 -28.91 32.17 -17.26
N ASN A 592 -28.78 32.71 -16.03
CA ASN A 592 -27.56 33.19 -15.41
C ASN A 592 -27.31 32.45 -14.08
N ALA A 593 -27.65 31.16 -14.01
CA ALA A 593 -27.42 30.34 -12.85
C ALA A 593 -26.08 29.62 -12.97
N ILE A 594 -25.40 29.51 -11.86
CA ILE A 594 -24.14 28.79 -11.73
C ILE A 594 -24.17 27.90 -10.49
N ALA A 595 -23.65 26.68 -10.61
CA ALA A 595 -23.36 25.84 -9.44
C ALA A 595 -21.86 25.91 -9.11
N ILE A 596 -21.55 25.95 -7.82
CA ILE A 596 -20.19 25.93 -7.34
C ILE A 596 -19.81 24.49 -6.95
N ALA A 597 -18.75 23.99 -7.54
CA ALA A 597 -18.21 22.69 -7.20
C ALA A 597 -17.46 22.79 -5.88
N VAL A 598 -17.84 21.93 -4.93
CA VAL A 598 -17.22 21.84 -3.60
C VAL A 598 -16.49 20.53 -3.43
N SER A 599 -15.39 20.55 -2.69
CA SER A 599 -14.63 19.35 -2.35
C SER A 599 -15.06 18.82 -0.99
N LEU A 600 -15.56 17.59 -0.95
CA LEU A 600 -15.87 16.89 0.30
C LEU A 600 -14.63 16.18 0.85
N ASP A 601 -14.62 15.97 2.16
CA ASP A 601 -13.65 15.08 2.78
C ASP A 601 -14.00 13.59 2.50
N ASP A 602 -13.08 12.68 2.84
CA ASP A 602 -13.29 11.23 2.63
C ASP A 602 -14.53 10.67 3.36
N TYR A 603 -15.17 11.46 4.23
CA TYR A 603 -16.36 11.09 5.00
C TYR A 603 -17.64 11.76 4.46
N GLY A 604 -17.53 12.53 3.38
CA GLY A 604 -18.65 13.23 2.78
C GLY A 604 -19.05 14.52 3.50
N ASN A 605 -18.19 15.07 4.35
CA ASN A 605 -18.44 16.38 4.99
C ASN A 605 -17.80 17.49 4.15
N LEU A 606 -18.44 18.65 4.12
CA LEU A 606 -17.90 19.85 3.51
C LEU A 606 -16.92 20.53 4.48
N PRO A 607 -15.60 20.46 4.27
CA PRO A 607 -14.65 21.19 5.09
C PRO A 607 -14.73 22.69 4.76
N ASN A 608 -14.70 23.54 5.79
CA ASN A 608 -14.75 25.00 5.67
C ASN A 608 -15.91 25.52 4.80
N PRO A 609 -17.17 25.32 5.20
CA PRO A 609 -18.33 25.79 4.43
C PRO A 609 -18.35 27.32 4.24
N GLU A 610 -17.63 28.07 5.11
CA GLU A 610 -17.50 29.53 5.03
C GLU A 610 -16.63 30.00 3.86
N TYR A 611 -15.83 29.11 3.28
CA TYR A 611 -15.03 29.39 2.09
C TYR A 611 -15.89 29.59 0.85
N TYR A 612 -16.97 28.83 0.73
CA TYR A 612 -17.82 28.86 -0.46
C TYR A 612 -18.91 29.94 -0.41
N PRO A 613 -19.32 30.49 -1.57
CA PRO A 613 -20.45 31.42 -1.63
C PRO A 613 -21.74 30.70 -1.23
N LYS A 614 -22.73 31.47 -0.78
CA LYS A 614 -24.05 30.94 -0.41
C LYS A 614 -24.98 30.88 -1.63
N VAL A 615 -25.92 29.96 -1.58
CA VAL A 615 -27.01 29.92 -2.55
C VAL A 615 -27.77 31.23 -2.53
N GLY A 616 -27.93 31.84 -3.71
CA GLY A 616 -28.54 33.15 -3.90
C GLY A 616 -27.52 34.30 -3.99
N ASP A 617 -26.26 34.08 -3.67
CA ASP A 617 -25.23 35.11 -3.86
C ASP A 617 -24.99 35.35 -5.36
N THR A 618 -24.62 36.59 -5.70
CA THR A 618 -24.19 36.94 -7.06
C THR A 618 -22.67 36.90 -7.11
N ILE A 619 -22.13 36.17 -8.09
CA ILE A 619 -20.68 36.13 -8.35
C ILE A 619 -20.41 36.63 -9.78
N THR A 620 -19.26 37.27 -9.96
CA THR A 620 -18.81 37.75 -11.26
C THR A 620 -17.79 36.76 -11.84
N ALA A 621 -18.02 36.33 -13.08
CA ALA A 621 -17.03 35.65 -13.90
C ALA A 621 -16.48 36.59 -14.96
N THR A 622 -15.14 36.61 -15.09
CA THR A 622 -14.48 37.37 -16.16
C THR A 622 -13.94 36.41 -17.21
N TYR A 623 -14.47 36.45 -18.40
CA TYR A 623 -13.93 35.75 -19.56
C TYR A 623 -12.99 36.68 -20.33
N ALA A 624 -11.82 36.22 -20.73
CA ALA A 624 -10.86 37.00 -21.46
C ALA A 624 -10.45 36.30 -22.79
N ASP A 625 -10.13 37.09 -23.81
CA ASP A 625 -9.62 36.52 -25.07
C ASP A 625 -8.20 36.05 -24.95
N ASP A 626 -7.39 36.74 -24.15
CA ASP A 626 -5.98 36.40 -23.93
C ASP A 626 -5.54 36.89 -22.53
N VAL A 627 -4.51 36.26 -21.98
CA VAL A 627 -3.84 36.66 -20.72
C VAL A 627 -2.36 36.77 -20.97
N LYS A 628 -1.78 37.92 -20.61
CA LYS A 628 -0.32 38.13 -20.67
C LYS A 628 0.18 38.56 -19.28
N TYR A 629 1.36 38.12 -18.95
CA TYR A 629 2.02 38.57 -17.72
C TYR A 629 2.84 39.84 -18.03
N ILE A 630 2.64 40.85 -17.18
CA ILE A 630 3.38 42.11 -17.23
C ILE A 630 4.27 42.23 -15.99
N ASP A 631 5.32 43.06 -16.11
CA ASP A 631 6.07 43.55 -14.95
C ASP A 631 5.22 44.63 -14.24
N SER A 632 4.77 44.35 -13.02
CA SER A 632 3.93 45.26 -12.23
C SER A 632 4.58 46.64 -11.98
N ARG A 633 5.90 46.74 -12.06
CA ARG A 633 6.69 47.98 -11.85
C ARG A 633 6.66 48.89 -13.11
N THR A 634 6.67 48.28 -14.30
CA THR A 634 6.77 49.00 -15.56
C THR A 634 5.46 49.03 -16.37
N GLY A 635 4.58 48.03 -16.14
CA GLY A 635 3.39 47.80 -16.92
C GLY A 635 3.66 47.23 -18.33
N GLU A 636 4.92 46.91 -18.66
CA GLU A 636 5.31 46.28 -19.90
C GLU A 636 5.23 44.74 -19.79
N LEU A 637 5.23 44.03 -20.93
CA LEU A 637 5.29 42.57 -20.92
C LEU A 637 6.52 42.10 -20.18
N ARG A 638 6.34 41.06 -19.32
CA ARG A 638 7.46 40.45 -18.62
C ARG A 638 8.57 39.99 -19.56
N THR A 639 9.80 40.17 -19.14
CA THR A 639 10.99 39.63 -19.81
C THR A 639 11.57 38.50 -18.94
N GLU A 640 12.58 37.81 -19.41
CA GLU A 640 13.30 36.80 -18.65
C GLU A 640 14.00 37.36 -17.40
N ASP A 641 14.36 38.64 -17.45
CA ASP A 641 15.00 39.34 -16.31
C ASP A 641 13.95 39.88 -15.29
N THR A 642 12.66 39.73 -15.52
CA THR A 642 11.63 40.21 -14.59
C THR A 642 11.53 39.21 -13.44
N PRO A 643 11.79 39.59 -12.17
CA PRO A 643 11.60 38.70 -11.04
C PRO A 643 10.13 38.29 -10.88
N GLU A 644 9.85 37.05 -10.48
CA GLU A 644 8.50 36.49 -10.36
C GLU A 644 7.59 37.27 -9.44
N GLU A 645 8.16 37.89 -8.40
CA GLU A 645 7.44 38.77 -7.46
C GLU A 645 6.73 39.96 -8.11
N TYR A 646 7.14 40.32 -9.33
CA TYR A 646 6.56 41.43 -10.10
C TYR A 646 5.69 40.96 -11.25
N PHE A 647 5.41 39.66 -11.37
CA PHE A 647 4.51 39.15 -12.39
C PHE A 647 3.07 39.51 -12.03
N GLN A 648 2.38 40.16 -12.92
CA GLN A 648 0.95 40.46 -12.82
C GLN A 648 0.24 40.01 -14.10
N ALA A 649 -0.85 39.27 -13.95
CA ALA A 649 -1.68 38.85 -15.06
C ALA A 649 -2.48 40.06 -15.59
N LYS A 650 -2.42 40.33 -16.90
CA LYS A 650 -3.21 41.36 -17.59
C LYS A 650 -4.11 40.68 -18.61
N LEU A 651 -5.42 40.91 -18.46
CA LEU A 651 -6.44 40.34 -19.33
C LEU A 651 -6.68 41.25 -20.54
N TYR A 652 -6.84 40.64 -21.70
CA TYR A 652 -7.19 41.32 -22.96
C TYR A 652 -8.54 40.78 -23.44
N GLY A 653 -9.39 41.69 -23.95
CA GLY A 653 -10.75 41.37 -24.37
C GLY A 653 -11.63 40.87 -23.23
N ALA A 654 -11.35 41.29 -22.00
CA ALA A 654 -12.05 40.85 -20.81
C ALA A 654 -13.52 41.31 -20.80
N ARG A 655 -14.42 40.40 -20.44
CA ARG A 655 -15.85 40.63 -20.30
C ARG A 655 -16.35 40.00 -19.01
N ASP A 656 -17.02 40.82 -18.20
CA ASP A 656 -17.64 40.36 -16.96
C ASP A 656 -19.06 39.83 -17.22
N VAL A 657 -19.39 38.72 -16.59
CA VAL A 657 -20.74 38.12 -16.56
C VAL A 657 -21.13 37.85 -15.11
N GLU A 658 -22.30 38.30 -14.71
CA GLU A 658 -22.83 38.05 -13.38
C GLU A 658 -23.69 36.80 -13.37
N TYR A 659 -23.42 35.90 -12.44
CA TYR A 659 -24.19 34.68 -12.18
C TYR A 659 -24.78 34.67 -10.78
N THR A 660 -25.95 34.05 -10.65
CA THR A 660 -26.53 33.73 -9.34
C THR A 660 -26.18 32.30 -8.96
N VAL A 661 -25.58 32.12 -7.80
CA VAL A 661 -25.27 30.78 -7.27
C VAL A 661 -26.58 30.06 -6.96
N CYS A 662 -26.90 29.04 -7.74
CA CYS A 662 -28.16 28.27 -7.59
C CYS A 662 -27.96 27.03 -6.71
N ALA A 663 -26.75 26.46 -6.68
CA ALA A 663 -26.45 25.25 -5.91
C ALA A 663 -24.97 25.17 -5.52
N LEU A 664 -24.72 24.43 -4.45
CA LEU A 664 -23.40 23.84 -4.14
C LEU A 664 -23.47 22.37 -4.50
N VAL A 665 -22.51 21.89 -5.31
CA VAL A 665 -22.53 20.53 -5.85
C VAL A 665 -21.20 19.84 -5.63
N GLU A 666 -21.23 18.53 -5.38
CA GLU A 666 -20.06 17.68 -5.55
C GLU A 666 -19.98 17.25 -7.01
N LEU A 667 -18.87 17.57 -7.65
CA LEU A 667 -18.57 17.19 -9.02
C LEU A 667 -17.70 15.92 -8.99
N PRO A 668 -18.13 14.81 -9.63
CA PRO A 668 -17.33 13.61 -9.70
C PRO A 668 -15.96 13.87 -10.34
N ASN A 669 -14.89 13.41 -9.70
CA ASN A 669 -13.53 13.60 -10.21
C ASN A 669 -13.32 13.05 -11.63
N SER A 670 -14.00 11.97 -11.98
CA SER A 670 -13.92 11.35 -13.31
C SER A 670 -14.64 12.15 -14.41
N MET A 671 -15.44 13.15 -14.05
CA MET A 671 -16.16 14.02 -14.98
C MET A 671 -15.50 15.40 -15.10
N SER A 672 -14.36 15.59 -14.51
CA SER A 672 -13.67 16.84 -14.38
C SER A 672 -12.25 16.75 -14.94
N TYR A 673 -11.86 17.79 -15.66
CA TYR A 673 -10.46 18.04 -16.01
C TYR A 673 -9.75 18.58 -14.76
N ARG A 674 -9.03 17.71 -14.03
CA ARG A 674 -8.46 17.99 -12.69
C ARG A 674 -7.36 19.05 -12.63
N TYR A 675 -7.14 19.80 -13.69
CA TYR A 675 -6.20 20.92 -13.66
C TYR A 675 -6.82 22.04 -12.83
N SER A 676 -6.56 22.04 -11.53
CA SER A 676 -7.13 23.03 -10.62
C SER A 676 -6.60 24.41 -10.92
N GLY A 677 -7.52 25.34 -11.21
CA GLY A 677 -7.28 26.76 -11.04
C GLY A 677 -7.16 27.09 -9.54
N VAL A 678 -6.98 28.36 -9.26
CA VAL A 678 -7.02 28.88 -7.89
C VAL A 678 -8.39 29.47 -7.68
N GLY A 679 -9.05 29.07 -6.61
CA GLY A 679 -10.37 29.56 -6.27
C GLY A 679 -11.47 28.53 -6.46
N TYR A 680 -12.72 28.99 -6.64
CA TYR A 680 -13.86 28.12 -6.83
C TYR A 680 -13.81 27.45 -8.20
N ASP A 681 -14.13 26.16 -8.26
CA ASP A 681 -14.52 25.51 -9.50
C ASP A 681 -16.02 25.67 -9.70
N ALA A 682 -16.43 25.85 -10.93
CA ALA A 682 -17.80 26.18 -11.31
C ALA A 682 -18.35 25.18 -12.32
N VAL A 683 -19.65 24.90 -12.20
CA VAL A 683 -20.39 24.09 -13.16
C VAL A 683 -21.45 24.97 -13.82
N LEU A 684 -21.48 24.95 -15.15
CA LEU A 684 -22.44 25.65 -15.99
C LEU A 684 -23.04 24.71 -17.04
N SER A 685 -24.21 25.05 -17.60
CA SER A 685 -24.71 24.36 -18.77
C SER A 685 -23.81 24.69 -20.00
N ALA A 686 -23.66 23.72 -20.88
CA ALA A 686 -22.88 23.90 -22.12
C ALA A 686 -23.38 25.12 -22.94
N ASP A 687 -24.71 25.29 -23.06
CA ASP A 687 -25.32 26.40 -23.77
C ASP A 687 -24.99 27.77 -23.16
N THR A 688 -25.10 27.89 -21.83
CA THR A 688 -24.73 29.11 -21.09
C THR A 688 -23.25 29.41 -21.25
N THR A 689 -22.40 28.42 -21.13
CA THR A 689 -20.93 28.57 -21.27
C THR A 689 -20.55 28.97 -22.70
N GLN A 690 -21.16 28.34 -23.70
CA GLN A 690 -20.93 28.71 -25.13
C GLN A 690 -21.34 30.14 -25.41
N ARG A 691 -22.50 30.58 -24.93
CA ARG A 691 -22.97 31.96 -25.05
C ARG A 691 -21.99 32.95 -24.41
N ASP A 692 -21.59 32.67 -23.17
CA ASP A 692 -20.86 33.64 -22.33
C ASP A 692 -19.35 33.61 -22.58
N SER A 693 -18.77 32.49 -23.00
CA SER A 693 -17.36 32.41 -23.43
C SER A 693 -17.14 32.91 -24.86
N GLY A 694 -18.23 33.26 -25.60
CA GLY A 694 -18.14 33.67 -27.01
C GLY A 694 -17.84 32.53 -27.97
N GLY A 695 -18.35 31.31 -27.66
CA GLY A 695 -18.16 30.12 -28.49
C GLY A 695 -16.84 29.39 -28.27
N ALA A 696 -16.15 29.65 -27.15
CA ALA A 696 -14.85 29.07 -26.86
C ALA A 696 -14.92 27.74 -26.09
N VAL A 697 -15.88 26.88 -26.36
CA VAL A 697 -16.03 25.56 -25.76
C VAL A 697 -15.67 24.47 -26.76
N ILE A 698 -14.98 23.42 -26.28
CA ILE A 698 -14.64 22.23 -27.06
C ILE A 698 -15.08 20.98 -26.32
N PRO A 699 -15.57 19.93 -27.02
CA PRO A 699 -15.83 18.65 -26.40
C PRO A 699 -14.57 18.11 -25.72
N MET A 700 -14.69 17.72 -24.46
CA MET A 700 -13.56 17.25 -23.67
C MET A 700 -13.69 15.76 -23.39
N LEU A 701 -14.88 15.31 -23.04
CA LEU A 701 -15.18 13.90 -22.75
C LEU A 701 -16.60 13.58 -23.23
N TYR A 702 -16.81 12.31 -23.54
CA TYR A 702 -18.14 11.74 -23.73
C TYR A 702 -18.34 10.64 -22.69
N LEU A 703 -19.44 10.70 -21.96
CA LEU A 703 -19.79 9.69 -20.98
C LEU A 703 -21.20 9.16 -21.20
N PHE A 704 -21.40 7.89 -20.83
CA PHE A 704 -22.72 7.29 -20.93
C PHE A 704 -22.90 6.13 -19.93
N ASP A 705 -24.17 5.91 -19.52
CA ASP A 705 -24.61 4.71 -18.82
C ASP A 705 -25.38 3.81 -19.76
N THR A 706 -25.35 2.52 -19.52
CA THR A 706 -26.11 1.49 -20.23
C THR A 706 -27.38 1.12 -19.47
N ALA A 707 -28.31 0.42 -20.12
CA ALA A 707 -29.57 0.04 -19.48
C ALA A 707 -29.42 -1.22 -18.61
N ASP A 708 -28.55 -2.14 -19.00
CA ASP A 708 -28.31 -3.40 -18.30
C ASP A 708 -26.90 -3.96 -18.56
N GLU A 709 -26.54 -5.04 -17.86
CA GLU A 709 -25.22 -5.70 -17.95
C GLU A 709 -24.91 -6.27 -19.35
N ALA A 710 -25.94 -6.58 -20.17
CA ALA A 710 -25.71 -7.11 -21.51
C ALA A 710 -25.29 -5.97 -22.47
N ASP A 711 -25.94 -4.82 -22.37
CA ASP A 711 -25.57 -3.61 -23.10
C ASP A 711 -24.22 -3.06 -22.63
N GLU A 712 -23.90 -3.15 -21.32
CA GLU A 712 -22.56 -2.83 -20.76
C GLU A 712 -21.48 -3.70 -21.41
N ALA A 713 -21.70 -5.02 -21.48
CA ALA A 713 -20.72 -5.93 -22.09
C ALA A 713 -20.55 -5.72 -23.59
N GLU A 714 -21.62 -5.38 -24.32
CA GLU A 714 -21.55 -5.05 -25.76
C GLU A 714 -20.76 -3.75 -26.00
N ALA A 715 -21.02 -2.72 -25.20
CA ALA A 715 -20.30 -1.45 -25.23
C ALA A 715 -18.81 -1.62 -24.89
N GLU A 716 -18.48 -2.39 -23.85
CA GLU A 716 -17.11 -2.75 -23.47
C GLU A 716 -16.36 -3.42 -24.64
N GLN A 717 -17.00 -4.37 -25.30
CA GLN A 717 -16.40 -5.05 -26.44
C GLN A 717 -16.19 -4.11 -27.63
N TYR A 718 -17.11 -3.19 -27.88
CA TYR A 718 -16.99 -2.19 -28.94
C TYR A 718 -15.85 -1.20 -28.65
N LEU A 719 -15.85 -0.59 -27.45
CA LEU A 719 -14.84 0.37 -27.04
C LEU A 719 -13.45 -0.26 -26.97
N SER A 720 -13.34 -1.48 -26.47
CA SER A 720 -12.08 -2.21 -26.45
C SER A 720 -11.50 -2.40 -27.85
N LYS A 721 -12.33 -2.66 -28.86
CA LYS A 721 -11.87 -2.74 -30.26
C LYS A 721 -11.54 -1.37 -30.85
N LEU A 722 -12.35 -0.37 -30.55
CA LEU A 722 -12.14 1.00 -31.03
C LEU A 722 -10.81 1.58 -30.51
N THR A 723 -10.47 1.28 -29.27
CA THR A 723 -9.27 1.82 -28.60
C THR A 723 -8.06 0.89 -28.66
N ALA A 724 -8.20 -0.39 -29.06
CA ALA A 724 -7.11 -1.37 -29.10
C ALA A 724 -6.06 -1.10 -30.19
N GLY A 725 -6.37 -0.25 -31.20
CA GLY A 725 -5.40 0.14 -32.23
C GLY A 725 -4.30 1.02 -31.63
N GLU A 726 -3.02 0.71 -31.92
CA GLU A 726 -1.90 1.59 -31.53
C GLU A 726 -2.07 3.02 -32.05
N PHE A 727 -2.76 3.18 -33.16
CA PHE A 727 -3.04 4.48 -33.80
C PHE A 727 -4.37 5.12 -33.37
N SER A 728 -5.16 4.49 -32.49
CA SER A 728 -6.40 5.09 -32.02
C SER A 728 -6.10 6.26 -31.08
N PRO A 729 -6.63 7.45 -31.33
CA PRO A 729 -6.43 8.62 -30.45
C PRO A 729 -7.28 8.55 -29.18
N LEU A 730 -8.12 7.52 -29.01
CA LEU A 730 -9.07 7.43 -27.91
C LEU A 730 -8.65 6.40 -26.86
N MET A 731 -9.00 6.71 -25.62
CA MET A 731 -8.98 5.82 -24.46
C MET A 731 -10.35 5.85 -23.78
N TYR A 732 -10.62 4.86 -22.93
CA TYR A 732 -11.83 4.85 -22.10
C TYR A 732 -11.56 4.29 -20.72
N GLU A 733 -12.38 4.71 -19.76
CA GLU A 733 -12.51 4.12 -18.44
C GLU A 733 -13.90 3.51 -18.29
N SER A 734 -14.02 2.38 -17.57
CA SER A 734 -15.30 1.73 -17.33
C SER A 734 -15.48 1.29 -15.88
N LYS A 735 -16.76 1.21 -15.43
CA LYS A 735 -17.11 0.61 -14.14
C LYS A 735 -16.71 -0.86 -14.06
N ALA A 736 -16.73 -1.59 -15.19
CA ALA A 736 -16.31 -2.98 -15.23
C ALA A 736 -14.82 -3.13 -14.85
N THR A 737 -13.95 -2.27 -15.36
CA THR A 737 -12.53 -2.23 -14.98
C THR A 737 -12.39 -1.93 -13.48
N ALA A 738 -13.04 -0.88 -12.97
CA ALA A 738 -12.99 -0.51 -11.56
C ALA A 738 -13.51 -1.64 -10.62
N ARG A 739 -14.59 -2.34 -11.02
CA ARG A 739 -15.09 -3.53 -10.29
C ARG A 739 -14.06 -4.68 -10.28
N SER A 740 -13.39 -4.91 -11.41
CA SER A 740 -12.33 -5.94 -11.52
C SER A 740 -11.14 -5.62 -10.61
N GLU A 741 -10.69 -4.38 -10.60
CA GLU A 741 -9.61 -3.88 -9.75
C GLU A 741 -9.94 -4.04 -8.26
N PHE A 742 -11.13 -3.63 -7.86
CA PHE A 742 -11.62 -3.82 -6.50
C PHE A 742 -11.68 -5.30 -6.10
N ALA A 743 -12.16 -6.17 -6.99
CA ALA A 743 -12.23 -7.60 -6.71
C ALA A 743 -10.83 -8.21 -6.52
N GLN A 744 -9.85 -7.82 -7.33
CA GLN A 744 -8.45 -8.25 -7.22
C GLN A 744 -7.84 -7.75 -5.90
N PHE A 745 -8.01 -6.47 -5.57
CA PHE A 745 -7.57 -5.88 -4.31
C PHE A 745 -8.12 -6.64 -3.10
N ARG A 746 -9.43 -6.89 -3.07
CA ARG A 746 -10.08 -7.66 -2.00
C ARG A 746 -9.55 -9.09 -1.89
N GLN A 747 -9.31 -9.76 -3.02
CA GLN A 747 -8.81 -11.13 -3.07
C GLN A 747 -7.38 -11.22 -2.53
N MET A 748 -6.53 -10.22 -2.78
CA MET A 748 -5.18 -10.13 -2.20
C MET A 748 -5.23 -10.21 -0.67
N PHE A 749 -6.05 -9.37 -0.04
CA PHE A 749 -6.18 -9.37 1.43
C PHE A 749 -6.73 -10.69 1.97
N LEU A 750 -7.69 -11.31 1.27
CA LEU A 750 -8.22 -12.62 1.65
C LEU A 750 -7.13 -13.72 1.60
N LEU A 751 -6.30 -13.73 0.57
CA LEU A 751 -5.22 -14.71 0.41
C LEU A 751 -4.13 -14.52 1.47
N VAL A 752 -3.54 -13.33 1.55
CA VAL A 752 -2.44 -13.05 2.49
C VAL A 752 -2.91 -13.22 3.94
N GLY A 753 -4.02 -12.58 4.29
CA GLY A 753 -4.58 -12.65 5.63
C GLY A 753 -5.07 -14.05 6.00
N GLY A 754 -5.70 -14.76 5.05
CA GLY A 754 -6.15 -16.13 5.23
C GLY A 754 -5.01 -17.10 5.56
N ILE A 755 -3.87 -16.97 4.86
CA ILE A 755 -2.69 -17.78 5.12
C ILE A 755 -2.09 -17.47 6.50
N LEU A 756 -1.97 -16.19 6.85
CA LEU A 756 -1.51 -15.79 8.19
C LEU A 756 -2.43 -16.32 9.28
N CYS A 757 -3.75 -16.23 9.10
CA CYS A 757 -4.73 -16.80 10.02
C CYS A 757 -4.64 -18.34 10.09
N ALA A 758 -4.39 -19.03 8.98
CA ALA A 758 -4.19 -20.48 8.96
C ALA A 758 -2.94 -20.90 9.76
N ILE A 759 -1.83 -20.19 9.60
CA ILE A 759 -0.60 -20.45 10.36
C ILE A 759 -0.83 -20.22 11.86
N ILE A 760 -1.48 -19.11 12.23
CA ILE A 760 -1.81 -18.80 13.64
C ILE A 760 -2.81 -19.83 14.19
N GLY A 761 -3.75 -20.29 13.37
CA GLY A 761 -4.68 -21.37 13.71
C GLY A 761 -3.98 -22.70 13.98
N LEU A 762 -3.03 -23.11 13.12
CA LEU A 762 -2.20 -24.30 13.34
C LEU A 762 -1.40 -24.20 14.64
N VAL A 763 -0.88 -23.04 14.91
CA VAL A 763 -0.18 -22.71 16.14
C VAL A 763 -1.10 -22.88 17.38
N GLY A 764 -2.33 -22.38 17.32
CA GLY A 764 -3.36 -22.59 18.36
C GLY A 764 -3.73 -24.06 18.55
N LEU A 765 -3.89 -24.79 17.45
CA LEU A 765 -4.17 -26.22 17.44
C LEU A 765 -3.08 -27.04 18.13
N LEU A 766 -1.80 -26.75 17.84
CA LEU A 766 -0.68 -27.39 18.51
C LEU A 766 -0.64 -27.12 20.02
N ASN A 767 -1.00 -25.90 20.41
CA ASN A 767 -1.09 -25.56 21.83
C ASN A 767 -2.20 -26.37 22.52
N PHE A 768 -3.34 -26.53 21.89
CA PHE A 768 -4.43 -27.36 22.40
C PHE A 768 -4.03 -28.83 22.47
N PHE A 769 -3.44 -29.37 21.41
CA PHE A 769 -2.93 -30.74 21.36
C PHE A 769 -1.93 -31.00 22.50
N ASN A 770 -0.96 -30.12 22.67
CA ASN A 770 0.05 -30.21 23.73
C ASN A 770 -0.56 -30.11 25.14
N ALA A 771 -1.56 -29.26 25.34
CA ALA A 771 -2.27 -29.12 26.60
C ALA A 771 -3.04 -30.39 26.96
N MET A 772 -3.76 -30.99 26.01
CA MET A 772 -4.51 -32.24 26.19
C MET A 772 -3.56 -33.41 26.44
N MET A 773 -2.50 -33.56 25.62
CA MET A 773 -1.50 -34.60 25.79
C MET A 773 -0.88 -34.58 27.21
N THR A 774 -0.50 -33.39 27.64
CA THR A 774 0.11 -33.24 28.99
C THR A 774 -0.89 -33.47 30.10
N GLY A 775 -2.15 -32.98 29.91
CA GLY A 775 -3.24 -33.24 30.88
C GLY A 775 -3.52 -34.72 31.07
N ILE A 776 -3.44 -35.51 30.02
CA ILE A 776 -3.62 -36.97 30.05
C ILE A 776 -2.39 -37.65 30.67
N LEU A 777 -1.18 -37.30 30.22
CA LEU A 777 0.04 -37.92 30.70
C LEU A 777 0.34 -37.64 32.18
N SER A 778 0.08 -36.43 32.68
CA SER A 778 0.30 -36.06 34.07
C SER A 778 -0.71 -36.72 35.04
N ARG A 779 -1.86 -37.15 34.53
CA ARG A 779 -2.98 -37.74 35.31
C ARG A 779 -3.12 -39.26 35.13
N ARG A 780 -2.13 -39.92 34.53
CA ARG A 780 -2.17 -41.39 34.30
C ARG A 780 -2.46 -42.16 35.58
N ARG A 781 -1.83 -41.79 36.72
CA ARG A 781 -2.09 -42.39 38.01
C ARG A 781 -3.52 -42.20 38.51
N GLU A 782 -4.08 -41.01 38.36
CA GLU A 782 -5.51 -40.72 38.69
C GLU A 782 -6.43 -41.58 37.83
N PHE A 783 -6.15 -41.73 36.56
CA PHE A 783 -6.94 -42.57 35.64
C PHE A 783 -6.85 -44.06 36.04
N ALA A 784 -5.65 -44.57 36.40
CA ALA A 784 -5.48 -45.92 36.91
C ALA A 784 -6.28 -46.15 38.20
N VAL A 785 -6.29 -45.19 39.12
CA VAL A 785 -7.10 -45.24 40.34
C VAL A 785 -8.61 -45.25 40.05
N LEU A 786 -9.07 -44.39 39.13
CA LEU A 786 -10.48 -44.35 38.72
C LEU A 786 -10.91 -45.66 38.06
N GLN A 787 -10.04 -46.29 37.28
CA GLN A 787 -10.26 -47.59 36.66
C GLN A 787 -10.29 -48.71 37.72
N ALA A 788 -9.39 -48.66 38.71
CA ALA A 788 -9.38 -49.60 39.83
C ALA A 788 -10.64 -49.50 40.70
N VAL A 789 -11.29 -48.34 40.77
CA VAL A 789 -12.58 -48.10 41.48
C VAL A 789 -13.79 -48.49 40.61
N GLY A 790 -13.58 -48.94 39.34
CA GLY A 790 -14.62 -49.47 38.50
C GLY A 790 -15.05 -48.57 37.32
N MET A 791 -14.33 -47.47 37.04
CA MET A 791 -14.58 -46.64 35.85
C MET A 791 -14.11 -47.34 34.59
N THR A 792 -15.01 -47.49 33.59
CA THR A 792 -14.69 -48.16 32.34
C THR A 792 -13.83 -47.26 31.42
N ASN A 793 -13.06 -47.87 30.51
CA ASN A 793 -12.30 -47.18 29.49
C ASN A 793 -13.17 -46.21 28.64
N ARG A 794 -14.41 -46.61 28.36
CA ARG A 794 -15.36 -45.78 27.59
C ARG A 794 -15.77 -44.54 28.38
N GLN A 795 -16.03 -44.70 29.69
CA GLN A 795 -16.39 -43.57 30.58
C GLN A 795 -15.23 -42.59 30.71
N LEU A 796 -14.00 -43.07 30.82
CA LEU A 796 -12.80 -42.22 30.92
C LEU A 796 -12.57 -41.45 29.59
N LYS A 797 -12.69 -42.15 28.44
CA LYS A 797 -12.61 -41.53 27.12
C LYS A 797 -13.69 -40.46 26.94
N THR A 798 -14.94 -40.74 27.34
CA THR A 798 -16.06 -39.78 27.28
C THR A 798 -15.79 -38.57 28.19
N MET A 799 -15.23 -38.73 29.36
CA MET A 799 -14.88 -37.64 30.25
C MET A 799 -13.84 -36.71 29.62
N LEU A 800 -12.82 -37.29 28.95
CA LEU A 800 -11.78 -36.51 28.25
C LEU A 800 -12.33 -35.77 27.02
N ILE A 801 -13.28 -36.37 26.30
CA ILE A 801 -14.02 -35.72 25.21
C ILE A 801 -14.77 -34.49 25.74
N TYR A 802 -15.52 -34.65 26.87
CA TYR A 802 -16.19 -33.48 27.47
C TYR A 802 -15.20 -32.40 27.90
N GLU A 803 -14.02 -32.76 28.41
CA GLU A 803 -12.94 -31.80 28.74
C GLU A 803 -12.47 -31.06 27.50
N GLY A 804 -12.23 -31.75 26.37
CA GLY A 804 -11.90 -31.16 25.08
C GLY A 804 -12.96 -30.23 24.52
N LEU A 805 -14.25 -30.65 24.59
CA LEU A 805 -15.39 -29.85 24.15
C LEU A 805 -15.57 -28.57 25.00
N PHE A 806 -15.32 -28.64 26.30
CA PHE A 806 -15.35 -27.46 27.17
C PHE A 806 -14.24 -26.46 26.81
N TYR A 807 -13.02 -26.93 26.50
CA TYR A 807 -11.95 -26.07 25.97
C TYR A 807 -12.38 -25.39 24.67
N ALA A 808 -12.93 -26.15 23.73
CA ALA A 808 -13.40 -25.65 22.45
C ALA A 808 -14.47 -24.56 22.62
N MET A 809 -15.53 -24.85 23.37
CA MET A 809 -16.64 -23.91 23.60
C MET A 809 -16.20 -22.67 24.38
N SER A 810 -15.35 -22.85 25.39
CA SER A 810 -14.79 -21.70 26.13
C SER A 810 -13.93 -20.81 25.25
N SER A 811 -13.20 -21.39 24.29
CA SER A 811 -12.39 -20.62 23.33
C SER A 811 -13.24 -19.86 22.34
N VAL A 812 -14.32 -20.43 21.81
CA VAL A 812 -15.29 -19.75 20.95
C VAL A 812 -15.98 -18.60 21.70
N ALA A 813 -16.43 -18.85 22.95
CA ALA A 813 -17.06 -17.81 23.77
C ALA A 813 -16.07 -16.65 24.07
N ALA A 814 -14.81 -16.97 24.39
CA ALA A 814 -13.77 -15.96 24.60
C ALA A 814 -13.44 -15.20 23.31
N ALA A 815 -13.41 -15.88 22.15
CA ALA A 815 -13.19 -15.24 20.86
C ALA A 815 -14.34 -14.27 20.51
N PHE A 816 -15.58 -14.66 20.79
CA PHE A 816 -16.72 -13.78 20.60
C PHE A 816 -16.61 -12.49 21.43
N ILE A 817 -16.29 -12.63 22.74
CA ILE A 817 -16.10 -11.48 23.63
C ILE A 817 -14.94 -10.60 23.16
N LEU A 818 -13.82 -11.20 22.75
CA LEU A 818 -12.68 -10.45 22.21
C LEU A 818 -13.02 -9.76 20.91
N SER A 819 -13.77 -10.39 20.01
CA SER A 819 -14.21 -9.79 18.73
C SER A 819 -15.12 -8.59 18.95
N LEU A 820 -16.00 -8.63 19.97
CA LEU A 820 -16.83 -7.49 20.36
C LEU A 820 -16.02 -6.29 20.87
N ALA A 821 -14.88 -6.56 21.53
CA ALA A 821 -14.03 -5.51 22.06
C ALA A 821 -13.04 -4.95 21.02
N VAL A 822 -12.43 -5.85 20.23
CA VAL A 822 -11.37 -5.49 19.26
C VAL A 822 -11.97 -4.97 17.96
N GLY A 823 -13.13 -5.49 17.52
CA GLY A 823 -13.73 -5.16 16.23
C GLY A 823 -14.00 -3.66 16.03
N PRO A 824 -14.72 -2.97 16.93
CA PRO A 824 -14.97 -1.54 16.77
C PRO A 824 -13.68 -0.68 16.79
N LEU A 825 -12.70 -1.07 17.61
CA LEU A 825 -11.42 -0.37 17.68
C LEU A 825 -10.62 -0.53 16.38
N ALA A 826 -10.53 -1.76 15.87
CA ALA A 826 -9.89 -2.04 14.59
C ALA A 826 -10.65 -1.35 13.43
N GLY A 827 -11.99 -1.37 13.48
CA GLY A 827 -12.85 -0.72 12.50
C GLY A 827 -12.62 0.78 12.41
N LYS A 828 -12.46 1.46 13.54
CA LYS A 828 -12.17 2.90 13.57
C LYS A 828 -10.78 3.20 12.97
N MET A 829 -9.76 2.41 13.33
CA MET A 829 -8.40 2.56 12.78
C MET A 829 -8.34 2.29 11.26
N LEU A 830 -9.08 1.28 10.79
CA LEU A 830 -9.08 0.92 9.37
C LEU A 830 -9.93 1.88 8.54
N GLY A 831 -10.98 2.45 9.13
CA GLY A 831 -11.80 3.48 8.50
C GLY A 831 -11.03 4.79 8.24
N SER A 832 -9.99 5.10 9.04
CA SER A 832 -9.11 6.23 8.76
C SER A 832 -8.03 5.94 7.71
N MET A 833 -7.80 4.67 7.36
CA MET A 833 -6.79 4.27 6.37
C MET A 833 -7.37 4.02 4.96
N PHE A 834 -8.64 3.61 4.89
CA PHE A 834 -9.30 3.26 3.65
C PHE A 834 -10.67 3.97 3.59
N TRP A 835 -10.80 5.00 2.81
CA TRP A 835 -12.02 5.81 2.64
C TRP A 835 -13.23 4.99 2.19
N PHE A 836 -13.03 3.90 1.44
CA PHE A 836 -14.08 2.97 1.02
C PHE A 836 -14.35 1.85 2.03
N PHE A 837 -13.82 1.93 3.28
CA PHE A 837 -14.03 0.96 4.33
C PHE A 837 -15.19 1.36 5.23
N GLU A 838 -16.18 0.46 5.38
CA GLU A 838 -17.28 0.58 6.33
C GLU A 838 -17.21 -0.56 7.35
N TYR A 839 -17.00 -0.22 8.61
CA TYR A 839 -17.00 -1.26 9.64
C TYR A 839 -18.39 -1.86 9.81
N ARG A 840 -18.54 -3.15 9.47
CA ARG A 840 -19.75 -3.95 9.72
C ARG A 840 -19.41 -5.09 10.67
N PHE A 841 -20.00 -5.07 11.87
CA PHE A 841 -19.81 -6.19 12.79
C PHE A 841 -20.42 -7.45 12.22
N THR A 842 -19.62 -8.50 12.06
CA THR A 842 -20.09 -9.82 11.62
C THR A 842 -19.68 -10.91 12.61
N ILE A 843 -20.66 -11.75 13.00
CA ILE A 843 -20.43 -12.91 13.86
C ILE A 843 -20.27 -14.20 13.04
N LEU A 844 -20.63 -14.19 11.77
CA LEU A 844 -20.63 -15.35 10.90
C LEU A 844 -19.29 -16.11 10.88
N PRO A 845 -18.11 -15.46 10.77
CA PRO A 845 -16.85 -16.18 10.81
C PRO A 845 -16.60 -16.92 12.13
N VAL A 846 -17.02 -16.36 13.27
CA VAL A 846 -16.92 -17.04 14.57
C VAL A 846 -17.82 -18.27 14.60
N LEU A 847 -19.05 -18.17 14.08
CA LEU A 847 -19.97 -19.30 14.01
C LEU A 847 -19.45 -20.43 13.10
N LEU A 848 -18.83 -20.08 11.97
CA LEU A 848 -18.22 -21.06 11.06
C LEU A 848 -17.05 -21.84 11.68
N THR A 849 -16.40 -21.30 12.71
CA THR A 849 -15.34 -22.02 13.41
C THR A 849 -15.86 -23.05 14.41
N ILE A 850 -17.14 -22.96 14.85
CA ILE A 850 -17.74 -23.86 15.86
C ILE A 850 -17.65 -25.34 15.46
N PRO A 851 -18.09 -25.77 14.26
CA PRO A 851 -18.01 -27.17 13.85
C PRO A 851 -16.57 -27.70 13.85
N VAL A 852 -15.62 -26.90 13.43
CA VAL A 852 -14.19 -27.23 13.43
C VAL A 852 -13.68 -27.44 14.85
N PHE A 853 -14.00 -26.53 15.77
CA PHE A 853 -13.59 -26.62 17.16
C PHE A 853 -14.27 -27.79 17.91
N LEU A 854 -15.53 -28.09 17.61
CA LEU A 854 -16.21 -29.26 18.17
C LEU A 854 -15.56 -30.57 17.67
N LEU A 855 -15.24 -30.65 16.37
CA LEU A 855 -14.53 -31.80 15.80
C LEU A 855 -13.15 -31.98 16.45
N LEU A 856 -12.38 -30.92 16.61
CA LEU A 856 -11.06 -30.97 17.25
C LEU A 856 -11.15 -31.29 18.73
N GLY A 857 -12.13 -30.73 19.42
CA GLY A 857 -12.43 -31.03 20.82
C GLY A 857 -12.82 -32.50 21.08
N TRP A 858 -13.38 -33.18 20.08
CA TRP A 858 -13.66 -34.62 20.10
C TRP A 858 -12.45 -35.45 19.65
N LEU A 859 -11.83 -35.15 18.54
CA LEU A 859 -10.79 -35.94 17.86
C LEU A 859 -9.51 -36.01 18.69
N ILE A 860 -9.02 -34.85 19.16
CA ILE A 860 -7.70 -34.78 19.86
C ILE A 860 -7.71 -35.59 21.15
N PRO A 861 -8.71 -35.47 22.06
CA PRO A 861 -8.77 -36.34 23.24
C PRO A 861 -8.86 -37.81 22.89
N CYS A 862 -9.62 -38.19 21.83
CA CYS A 862 -9.71 -39.58 21.38
C CYS A 862 -8.35 -40.14 20.97
N MET A 863 -7.66 -39.46 20.08
CA MET A 863 -6.32 -39.88 19.60
C MET A 863 -5.30 -39.98 20.76
N MET A 864 -5.33 -39.03 21.69
CA MET A 864 -4.41 -38.97 22.80
C MET A 864 -4.68 -40.09 23.81
N TYR A 865 -5.95 -40.38 24.13
CA TYR A 865 -6.33 -41.47 25.01
C TYR A 865 -5.98 -42.85 24.44
N ASP A 866 -6.30 -43.10 23.19
CA ASP A 866 -6.03 -44.38 22.52
C ASP A 866 -4.53 -44.71 22.49
N ASN A 867 -3.67 -43.66 22.34
CA ASN A 867 -2.22 -43.83 22.48
C ASN A 867 -1.74 -44.05 23.94
N ALA A 868 -2.43 -43.46 24.94
CA ALA A 868 -2.09 -43.59 26.33
C ALA A 868 -2.57 -44.92 26.92
N ALA A 869 -3.66 -45.48 26.41
CA ALA A 869 -4.30 -46.73 26.88
C ALA A 869 -3.61 -48.02 26.43
N LYS A 870 -2.54 -47.95 25.64
CA LYS A 870 -1.75 -49.11 25.20
C LYS A 870 -0.95 -49.79 26.31
N CYS A 871 -0.85 -49.15 27.53
CA CYS A 871 -0.19 -49.76 28.71
C CYS A 871 -1.23 -50.30 29.66
N SER A 872 -0.99 -51.46 30.30
CA SER A 872 -1.90 -52.07 31.29
C SER A 872 -2.03 -51.22 32.56
N VAL A 873 -3.20 -51.31 33.24
CA VAL A 873 -3.48 -50.57 34.50
C VAL A 873 -2.41 -50.85 35.57
N VAL A 874 -1.91 -52.10 35.61
CA VAL A 874 -0.86 -52.53 36.54
C VAL A 874 0.49 -51.90 36.22
N GLU A 875 0.84 -51.79 34.94
CA GLU A 875 2.06 -51.09 34.51
C GLU A 875 1.98 -49.57 34.80
N GLN A 876 0.81 -48.97 34.61
CA GLN A 876 0.59 -47.56 34.90
C GLN A 876 0.71 -47.23 36.40
N LEU A 877 0.34 -48.17 37.28
CA LEU A 877 0.51 -48.02 38.72
C LEU A 877 1.98 -48.26 39.16
N ARG A 878 2.70 -49.15 38.48
CA ARG A 878 4.09 -49.48 38.78
C ARG A 878 5.10 -48.46 38.26
N ASP A 879 4.92 -47.94 37.08
CA ASP A 879 5.79 -46.88 36.50
C ASP A 879 5.65 -45.54 37.27
N ALA A 880 4.71 -45.44 38.19
CA ALA A 880 4.49 -44.29 39.04
C ALA A 880 5.14 -44.35 40.43
N GLN A 881 5.80 -45.51 40.82
CA GLN A 881 6.67 -45.61 41.95
C GLN A 881 8.12 -45.17 41.57
#